data_5c885e35ddf3cc6229a8738330c7539b
#
_entry.id   5c885e35ddf3cc6229a8738330c7539b
#
_cell.length_a   1.000
_cell.length_b   1.000
_cell.length_c   1.000
_cell.angle_alpha   90.00
_cell.angle_beta   90.00
_cell.angle_gamma   90.00
#
_symmetry.space_group_name_H-M   'P 1'
#
loop_
_entity.id
_entity.type
_entity.pdbx_description
1 polymer ?
#
loop_
_entity_poly.entity_id
_entity_poly.type
_entity_poly.pdbx_seq_one_letter_code
_entity_poly.pdbx_strand_id
1 'polypeptide(L)'
;MSDFAKEILSVNIEDELKQSYLSYALSVIHGRALPDIRDGLKPVHRRILYAMYDLKNSYNKPYKKSARVVGDVIGKYHPHGDSAVYDAMVRMAQDFSMRYPIVEGQGNFGSIDGDPPAAMRYTEVRMAKITDQMYGDIEKDTVSYSPNYDGSEFIPDVLPTKIPNLLVNGSSGIAVGMATNIPPHNLTEVLNASINLINNPKISIDDLIKDISGPDFPTGGTIDGKAGIYEAYKTGRGIIHTRSNTSIEEDEKSGKQSLIVNEIPYMVNKARMLEKIAELVKEKKIEGITEIRDESDKDGLRVVIEVRKGDSVEVLENNLFAQTQLEQSFGINFTVLVDGQPKEVNLKEMLEAFVKHRKNIITKRTKYDLKKAKERGHIVEGLMVAIANIDEVITIIKKSKDPKIAAEALCKKSWKAGPVEAILKKVGNDACKPKGLSKELGIKGKKYKLSSDQAKAILELRLGRLTGLEQDNLSNEFADIVSKIIDLQKILDDKETLKNLMIDELDEVKKNFGDERRTLINDTRRGITNEDLIPEEMRVLTVSRSGYAKTQPLDEYREQRRGGQGKAAAAVKEEDLIQNLYVLSSHMQILCFTTKGKVFWLKVYEIPVASRTSKGRPLVNMLNLDDDESVSDILPVSEFSENEYIFMATKKGTTKKTNLSLFSKKYKSGIKAINLDEDDKLIGTAITSGEEEILLASSAGKLIRFNESHVRPMGRTARGVRGIRLKKDEKLISLMVGDPSKTILCVSENGFGKKTKLDDFPSHNRGGQGVISMKTSDRNGSMVSAALVEDEDGIMLISDKGTMIRTSVLQVPTLSRNTQGVKIISPKDGEKLIECVTIPNEEDQED
;
A
#
# COMPACT_ATOMS: atom_id res chain seq x y z
N MET A 1 -10.99 -46.83 -50.26
CA MET A 1 -9.59 -46.62 -50.71
C MET A 1 -9.20 -45.21 -50.30
N SER A 2 -8.19 -45.08 -49.48
CA SER A 2 -7.72 -43.82 -48.88
C SER A 2 -7.24 -42.89 -49.96
N ASP A 3 -7.84 -41.70 -50.07
CA ASP A 3 -7.26 -40.58 -50.78
C ASP A 3 -5.94 -40.20 -50.07
N PHE A 4 -4.82 -40.71 -50.55
CA PHE A 4 -3.53 -40.20 -50.21
C PHE A 4 -3.41 -38.73 -50.67
N ALA A 5 -2.95 -37.86 -49.82
CA ALA A 5 -2.64 -36.46 -50.17
C ALA A 5 -1.86 -36.41 -51.46
N LYS A 6 -2.32 -35.63 -52.45
CA LYS A 6 -1.71 -35.51 -53.78
C LYS A 6 -0.35 -34.81 -53.76
N GLU A 7 0.03 -34.19 -52.69
CA GLU A 7 1.27 -33.43 -52.54
C GLU A 7 1.79 -33.45 -51.11
N ILE A 8 3.01 -33.86 -50.88
CA ILE A 8 3.69 -33.80 -49.60
C ILE A 8 4.61 -32.59 -49.62
N LEU A 9 4.21 -31.53 -48.94
CA LEU A 9 5.04 -30.36 -48.69
C LEU A 9 5.92 -30.61 -47.49
N SER A 10 7.23 -30.47 -47.61
CA SER A 10 8.14 -30.48 -46.47
C SER A 10 8.08 -29.14 -45.77
N VAL A 11 7.60 -29.10 -44.53
CA VAL A 11 7.55 -27.90 -43.71
C VAL A 11 8.64 -27.99 -42.67
N ASN A 12 9.40 -26.91 -42.47
CA ASN A 12 10.39 -26.82 -41.41
C ASN A 12 9.63 -26.72 -40.05
N ILE A 13 9.93 -27.61 -39.10
CA ILE A 13 9.26 -27.66 -37.79
C ILE A 13 9.43 -26.36 -37.02
N GLU A 14 10.57 -25.67 -37.18
CA GLU A 14 10.80 -24.38 -36.49
C GLU A 14 9.87 -23.28 -37.03
N ASP A 15 9.62 -23.24 -38.32
CA ASP A 15 8.77 -22.22 -38.95
C ASP A 15 7.29 -22.50 -38.62
N GLU A 16 6.88 -23.77 -38.61
CA GLU A 16 5.54 -24.18 -38.23
C GLU A 16 5.27 -23.87 -36.74
N LEU A 17 6.24 -24.18 -35.87
CA LEU A 17 6.14 -23.85 -34.43
C LEU A 17 6.07 -22.33 -34.20
N LYS A 18 6.88 -21.54 -34.89
CA LYS A 18 6.85 -20.06 -34.79
C LYS A 18 5.49 -19.52 -35.24
N GLN A 19 4.99 -19.99 -36.37
CA GLN A 19 3.72 -19.52 -36.93
C GLN A 19 2.53 -19.92 -36.06
N SER A 20 2.49 -21.18 -35.60
CA SER A 20 1.43 -21.68 -34.71
C SER A 20 1.46 -20.97 -33.33
N TYR A 21 2.66 -20.77 -32.77
CA TYR A 21 2.81 -20.05 -31.52
C TYR A 21 2.40 -18.58 -31.64
N LEU A 22 2.77 -17.92 -32.73
CA LEU A 22 2.37 -16.54 -33.00
C LEU A 22 0.85 -16.44 -33.16
N SER A 23 0.23 -17.35 -33.91
CA SER A 23 -1.22 -17.41 -34.09
C SER A 23 -1.94 -17.62 -32.74
N TYR A 24 -1.44 -18.56 -31.93
CA TYR A 24 -1.97 -18.77 -30.57
C TYR A 24 -1.81 -17.54 -29.68
N ALA A 25 -0.62 -16.92 -29.67
CA ALA A 25 -0.34 -15.71 -28.88
C ALA A 25 -1.29 -14.57 -29.26
N LEU A 26 -1.46 -14.31 -30.56
CA LEU A 26 -2.40 -13.30 -31.07
C LEU A 26 -3.85 -13.62 -30.66
N SER A 27 -4.27 -14.88 -30.77
CA SER A 27 -5.61 -15.30 -30.35
C SER A 27 -5.85 -15.05 -28.85
N VAL A 28 -4.86 -15.34 -27.99
CA VAL A 28 -4.97 -15.09 -26.54
C VAL A 28 -4.97 -13.59 -26.23
N ILE A 29 -4.13 -12.80 -26.89
CA ILE A 29 -4.01 -11.36 -26.69
C ILE A 29 -5.33 -10.66 -27.07
N HIS A 30 -5.81 -10.88 -28.31
CA HIS A 30 -6.99 -10.21 -28.85
C HIS A 30 -8.32 -10.83 -28.40
N GLY A 31 -8.37 -12.16 -28.30
CA GLY A 31 -9.60 -12.92 -28.11
C GLY A 31 -9.91 -13.31 -26.67
N ARG A 32 -9.02 -13.10 -25.71
CA ARG A 32 -9.23 -13.64 -24.35
C ARG A 32 -8.79 -12.74 -23.20
N ALA A 33 -7.53 -12.30 -23.15
CA ALA A 33 -6.91 -11.81 -21.92
C ALA A 33 -7.01 -10.30 -21.73
N LEU A 34 -6.89 -9.51 -22.80
CA LEU A 34 -6.84 -8.06 -22.69
C LEU A 34 -8.20 -7.40 -22.93
N PRO A 35 -8.55 -6.36 -22.14
CA PRO A 35 -9.76 -5.57 -22.35
C PRO A 35 -9.55 -4.55 -23.48
N ASP A 36 -10.65 -4.21 -24.19
CA ASP A 36 -10.67 -3.08 -25.12
C ASP A 36 -10.70 -1.76 -24.32
N ILE A 37 -9.88 -0.80 -24.71
CA ILE A 37 -9.77 0.50 -24.02
C ILE A 37 -11.09 1.29 -24.01
N ARG A 38 -11.97 1.07 -24.99
CA ARG A 38 -13.21 1.83 -25.21
C ARG A 38 -14.32 1.43 -24.24
N ASP A 39 -14.54 0.12 -24.01
CA ASP A 39 -15.61 -0.39 -23.14
C ASP A 39 -15.10 -1.14 -21.90
N GLY A 40 -13.78 -1.37 -21.79
CA GLY A 40 -13.16 -2.05 -20.64
C GLY A 40 -13.51 -3.54 -20.51
N LEU A 41 -14.08 -4.15 -21.54
CA LEU A 41 -14.54 -5.53 -21.52
C LEU A 41 -13.61 -6.45 -22.29
N LYS A 42 -13.42 -7.66 -21.73
CA LYS A 42 -12.86 -8.78 -22.48
C LYS A 42 -13.96 -9.36 -23.40
N PRO A 43 -13.60 -10.08 -24.47
CA PRO A 43 -14.59 -10.67 -25.38
C PRO A 43 -15.65 -11.54 -24.69
N VAL A 44 -15.27 -12.36 -23.69
CA VAL A 44 -16.23 -13.21 -22.96
C VAL A 44 -17.27 -12.37 -22.21
N HIS A 45 -16.85 -11.30 -21.52
CA HIS A 45 -17.76 -10.41 -20.78
C HIS A 45 -18.73 -9.71 -21.73
N ARG A 46 -18.23 -9.18 -22.86
CA ARG A 46 -19.06 -8.50 -23.88
C ARG A 46 -20.09 -9.45 -24.47
N ARG A 47 -19.71 -10.69 -24.75
CA ARG A 47 -20.61 -11.73 -25.31
C ARG A 47 -21.67 -12.19 -24.30
N ILE A 48 -21.32 -12.34 -23.01
CA ILE A 48 -22.28 -12.63 -21.94
C ILE A 48 -23.34 -11.53 -21.87
N LEU A 49 -22.88 -10.28 -21.78
CA LEU A 49 -23.79 -9.15 -21.67
C LEU A 49 -24.65 -9.00 -22.93
N TYR A 50 -24.09 -9.22 -24.13
CA TYR A 50 -24.84 -9.18 -25.37
C TYR A 50 -25.89 -10.28 -25.45
N ALA A 51 -25.58 -11.51 -25.02
CA ALA A 51 -26.55 -12.58 -24.90
C ALA A 51 -27.70 -12.24 -23.93
N MET A 52 -27.40 -11.63 -22.79
CA MET A 52 -28.43 -11.19 -21.85
C MET A 52 -29.31 -10.09 -22.44
N TYR A 53 -28.73 -9.20 -23.24
CA TYR A 53 -29.46 -8.18 -23.98
C TYR A 53 -30.39 -8.81 -25.03
N ASP A 54 -29.93 -9.73 -25.88
CA ASP A 54 -30.69 -10.44 -26.88
C ASP A 54 -31.85 -11.23 -26.23
N LEU A 55 -31.63 -11.86 -25.09
CA LEU A 55 -32.60 -12.52 -24.24
C LEU A 55 -33.61 -11.56 -23.56
N LYS A 56 -33.44 -10.23 -23.71
CA LYS A 56 -34.24 -9.20 -23.02
C LYS A 56 -34.25 -9.39 -21.50
N ASN A 57 -33.07 -9.72 -20.94
CA ASN A 57 -32.86 -10.01 -19.52
C ASN A 57 -32.40 -8.77 -18.75
N SER A 58 -33.10 -7.63 -18.88
CA SER A 58 -32.82 -6.35 -18.23
C SER A 58 -33.15 -6.38 -16.74
N TYR A 59 -32.64 -5.42 -15.98
CA TYR A 59 -32.83 -5.28 -14.53
C TYR A 59 -34.29 -5.22 -14.07
N ASN A 60 -35.21 -4.74 -14.90
CA ASN A 60 -36.63 -4.62 -14.64
C ASN A 60 -37.46 -5.83 -15.09
N LYS A 61 -36.82 -6.92 -15.49
CA LYS A 61 -37.42 -8.18 -15.90
C LYS A 61 -37.15 -9.27 -14.89
N PRO A 62 -37.95 -10.35 -14.88
CA PRO A 62 -37.66 -11.50 -14.02
C PRO A 62 -36.30 -12.10 -14.30
N TYR A 63 -35.70 -12.66 -13.24
CA TYR A 63 -34.44 -13.41 -13.35
C TYR A 63 -34.59 -14.60 -14.32
N LYS A 64 -33.50 -14.96 -14.97
CA LYS A 64 -33.40 -16.15 -15.80
C LYS A 64 -32.35 -17.09 -15.18
N LYS A 65 -32.55 -18.41 -15.36
CA LYS A 65 -31.55 -19.40 -14.96
C LYS A 65 -30.18 -19.11 -15.60
N SER A 66 -29.13 -19.15 -14.81
CA SER A 66 -27.75 -18.92 -15.30
C SER A 66 -27.41 -19.90 -16.44
N ALA A 67 -27.84 -21.16 -16.35
CA ALA A 67 -27.65 -22.16 -17.39
C ALA A 67 -28.29 -21.76 -18.74
N ARG A 68 -29.39 -21.00 -18.73
CA ARG A 68 -30.01 -20.51 -19.97
C ARG A 68 -29.11 -19.47 -20.65
N VAL A 69 -28.58 -18.51 -19.88
CA VAL A 69 -27.69 -17.47 -20.41
C VAL A 69 -26.39 -18.09 -20.92
N VAL A 70 -25.77 -18.98 -20.13
CA VAL A 70 -24.55 -19.70 -20.53
C VAL A 70 -24.76 -20.50 -21.82
N GLY A 71 -25.90 -21.22 -21.95
CA GLY A 71 -26.23 -21.97 -23.14
C GLY A 71 -26.36 -21.10 -24.40
N ASP A 72 -27.03 -19.95 -24.31
CA ASP A 72 -27.11 -19.00 -25.43
C ASP A 72 -25.75 -18.41 -25.80
N VAL A 73 -24.91 -18.10 -24.79
CA VAL A 73 -23.53 -17.56 -25.03
C VAL A 73 -22.69 -18.58 -25.81
N ILE A 74 -22.68 -19.84 -25.38
CA ILE A 74 -21.86 -20.87 -26.01
C ILE A 74 -22.40 -21.21 -27.40
N GLY A 75 -23.72 -21.39 -27.52
CA GLY A 75 -24.33 -21.76 -28.75
C GLY A 75 -24.28 -20.74 -29.86
N LYS A 76 -24.30 -19.42 -29.49
CA LYS A 76 -24.40 -18.36 -30.50
C LYS A 76 -23.13 -17.55 -30.64
N TYR A 77 -22.40 -17.27 -29.53
CA TYR A 77 -21.40 -16.19 -29.50
C TYR A 77 -19.97 -16.61 -29.10
N HIS A 78 -19.81 -17.63 -28.24
CA HIS A 78 -18.52 -17.92 -27.61
C HIS A 78 -18.30 -19.45 -27.49
N PRO A 79 -17.65 -20.11 -28.49
CA PRO A 79 -17.51 -21.57 -28.55
C PRO A 79 -16.41 -22.08 -27.61
N HIS A 80 -16.58 -21.90 -26.31
CA HIS A 80 -15.66 -22.34 -25.25
C HIS A 80 -16.43 -23.08 -24.15
N GLY A 81 -15.70 -23.63 -23.17
CA GLY A 81 -16.33 -24.42 -22.09
C GLY A 81 -17.32 -23.60 -21.25
N ASP A 82 -18.41 -24.24 -20.84
CA ASP A 82 -19.50 -23.68 -20.06
C ASP A 82 -19.03 -23.15 -18.70
N SER A 83 -18.13 -23.85 -18.03
CA SER A 83 -17.54 -23.43 -16.75
C SER A 83 -16.87 -22.07 -16.88
N ALA A 84 -16.07 -21.85 -17.94
CA ALA A 84 -15.36 -20.58 -18.13
C ALA A 84 -16.32 -19.40 -18.33
N VAL A 85 -17.42 -19.62 -19.05
CA VAL A 85 -18.47 -18.60 -19.26
C VAL A 85 -19.23 -18.35 -17.97
N TYR A 86 -19.57 -19.42 -17.24
CA TYR A 86 -20.27 -19.30 -15.95
C TYR A 86 -19.42 -18.57 -14.91
N ASP A 87 -18.15 -18.94 -14.76
CA ASP A 87 -17.22 -18.28 -13.81
C ASP A 87 -17.01 -16.80 -14.13
N ALA A 88 -16.94 -16.43 -15.41
CA ALA A 88 -16.89 -15.05 -15.83
C ALA A 88 -18.17 -14.28 -15.43
N MET A 89 -19.34 -14.88 -15.65
CA MET A 89 -20.63 -14.31 -15.27
C MET A 89 -20.79 -14.19 -13.75
N VAL A 90 -20.34 -15.19 -13.00
CA VAL A 90 -20.32 -15.18 -11.52
C VAL A 90 -19.52 -13.99 -11.00
N ARG A 91 -18.30 -13.78 -11.52
CA ARG A 91 -17.46 -12.62 -11.12
C ARG A 91 -18.12 -11.28 -11.39
N MET A 92 -18.88 -11.15 -12.49
CA MET A 92 -19.62 -9.93 -12.80
C MET A 92 -20.78 -9.66 -11.83
N ALA A 93 -21.21 -10.65 -11.05
CA ALA A 93 -22.29 -10.54 -10.06
C ALA A 93 -21.77 -10.41 -8.60
N GLN A 94 -20.47 -10.66 -8.36
CA GLN A 94 -19.88 -10.60 -7.02
C GLN A 94 -19.55 -9.16 -6.62
N ASP A 95 -20.09 -8.68 -5.51
CA ASP A 95 -19.86 -7.33 -4.95
C ASP A 95 -18.48 -7.13 -4.33
N PHE A 96 -17.81 -8.23 -3.94
CA PHE A 96 -16.42 -8.24 -3.47
C PHE A 96 -15.38 -8.36 -4.62
N SER A 97 -15.83 -8.69 -5.86
CA SER A 97 -14.96 -8.80 -7.04
C SER A 97 -15.07 -7.56 -7.94
N MET A 98 -16.25 -6.97 -8.03
CA MET A 98 -16.57 -5.82 -8.90
C MET A 98 -16.93 -4.62 -8.03
N ARG A 99 -16.30 -3.47 -8.29
CA ARG A 99 -16.65 -2.24 -7.56
C ARG A 99 -18.08 -1.79 -7.88
N TYR A 100 -18.52 -2.00 -9.12
CA TYR A 100 -19.89 -1.79 -9.61
C TYR A 100 -20.33 -3.04 -10.38
N PRO A 101 -21.01 -3.98 -9.72
CA PRO A 101 -21.50 -5.20 -10.37
C PRO A 101 -22.36 -4.88 -11.58
N ILE A 102 -22.10 -5.56 -12.70
CA ILE A 102 -22.82 -5.39 -13.97
C ILE A 102 -23.85 -6.50 -14.23
N VAL A 103 -23.83 -7.56 -13.42
CA VAL A 103 -24.83 -8.62 -13.37
C VAL A 103 -25.40 -8.66 -11.97
N GLU A 104 -26.69 -8.86 -11.85
CA GLU A 104 -27.41 -9.09 -10.59
C GLU A 104 -27.74 -10.57 -10.50
N GLY A 105 -27.30 -11.22 -9.43
CA GLY A 105 -27.47 -12.65 -9.19
C GLY A 105 -28.47 -12.94 -8.08
N GLN A 106 -29.18 -14.07 -8.20
CA GLN A 106 -30.03 -14.65 -7.17
C GLN A 106 -29.60 -16.09 -6.91
N GLY A 107 -29.27 -16.39 -5.64
CA GLY A 107 -28.72 -17.66 -5.20
C GLY A 107 -27.30 -17.52 -4.67
N ASN A 108 -26.54 -18.61 -4.58
CA ASN A 108 -25.17 -18.61 -4.11
C ASN A 108 -24.20 -18.38 -5.27
N PHE A 109 -23.56 -17.22 -5.28
CA PHE A 109 -22.52 -16.82 -6.24
C PHE A 109 -21.09 -16.89 -5.64
N GLY A 110 -20.89 -17.70 -4.59
CA GLY A 110 -19.62 -17.78 -3.89
C GLY A 110 -19.50 -16.75 -2.78
N SER A 111 -18.38 -16.79 -2.04
CA SER A 111 -18.10 -15.90 -0.92
C SER A 111 -16.67 -15.38 -0.96
N ILE A 112 -16.38 -14.40 -0.13
CA ILE A 112 -15.01 -13.87 0.08
C ILE A 112 -14.10 -14.93 0.74
N ASP A 113 -14.67 -16.00 1.30
CA ASP A 113 -13.95 -17.16 1.84
C ASP A 113 -13.44 -18.10 0.75
N GLY A 114 -13.85 -17.83 -0.50
CA GLY A 114 -13.48 -18.64 -1.65
C GLY A 114 -14.38 -19.86 -1.87
N ASP A 115 -15.55 -19.87 -1.25
CA ASP A 115 -16.55 -20.90 -1.56
C ASP A 115 -16.93 -20.83 -3.03
N PRO A 116 -17.04 -21.99 -3.71
CA PRO A 116 -17.47 -22.01 -5.10
C PRO A 116 -18.94 -21.59 -5.22
N PRO A 117 -19.34 -20.99 -6.37
CA PRO A 117 -20.73 -20.72 -6.63
C PRO A 117 -21.53 -22.02 -6.76
N ALA A 118 -22.82 -21.96 -6.48
CA ALA A 118 -23.71 -23.09 -6.76
C ALA A 118 -23.75 -23.38 -8.28
N ALA A 119 -24.04 -24.62 -8.67
CA ALA A 119 -24.13 -25.00 -10.08
C ALA A 119 -25.12 -24.09 -10.83
N MET A 120 -24.82 -23.75 -12.09
CA MET A 120 -25.59 -22.80 -12.93
C MET A 120 -27.06 -23.10 -13.08
N ARG A 121 -27.49 -24.34 -12.82
CA ARG A 121 -28.89 -24.76 -12.83
C ARG A 121 -29.69 -24.25 -11.62
N TYR A 122 -29.01 -23.90 -10.53
CA TYR A 122 -29.63 -23.39 -9.29
C TYR A 122 -29.61 -21.86 -9.20
N THR A 123 -28.62 -21.21 -9.77
CA THR A 123 -28.48 -19.75 -9.76
C THR A 123 -29.30 -19.09 -10.86
N GLU A 124 -29.70 -17.86 -10.63
CA GLU A 124 -30.45 -17.03 -11.56
C GLU A 124 -29.79 -15.65 -11.71
N VAL A 125 -29.89 -15.08 -12.90
CA VAL A 125 -29.23 -13.80 -13.24
C VAL A 125 -30.13 -12.87 -14.03
N ARG A 126 -29.86 -11.58 -13.92
CA ARG A 126 -30.31 -10.53 -14.82
C ARG A 126 -29.25 -9.44 -14.92
N MET A 127 -29.33 -8.55 -15.89
CA MET A 127 -28.45 -7.39 -15.94
C MET A 127 -28.72 -6.46 -14.76
N ALA A 128 -27.67 -5.89 -14.16
CA ALA A 128 -27.79 -4.87 -13.13
C ALA A 128 -28.28 -3.54 -13.74
N LYS A 129 -28.86 -2.66 -12.92
CA LYS A 129 -29.40 -1.37 -13.38
C LYS A 129 -28.34 -0.49 -14.08
N ILE A 130 -27.09 -0.50 -13.58
CA ILE A 130 -25.98 0.27 -14.17
C ILE A 130 -25.63 -0.22 -15.59
N THR A 131 -25.91 -1.48 -15.91
CA THR A 131 -25.59 -2.10 -17.19
C THR A 131 -26.39 -1.49 -18.35
N ASP A 132 -27.57 -0.91 -18.08
CA ASP A 132 -28.34 -0.15 -19.09
C ASP A 132 -27.52 1.02 -19.66
N GLN A 133 -26.59 1.58 -18.89
CA GLN A 133 -25.69 2.63 -19.35
C GLN A 133 -24.63 2.11 -20.33
N MET A 134 -24.48 0.79 -20.48
CA MET A 134 -23.56 0.18 -21.42
C MET A 134 -24.19 -0.13 -22.79
N TYR A 135 -25.53 -0.27 -22.84
CA TYR A 135 -26.27 -0.66 -24.08
C TYR A 135 -27.15 0.43 -24.67
N GLY A 136 -27.50 1.44 -23.93
CA GLY A 136 -28.60 2.35 -24.19
C GLY A 136 -28.81 2.81 -25.63
N ASP A 137 -27.77 2.76 -26.45
CA ASP A 137 -27.79 3.21 -27.84
C ASP A 137 -27.38 2.12 -28.85
N ILE A 138 -27.35 0.83 -28.47
CA ILE A 138 -26.82 -0.25 -29.32
C ILE A 138 -27.65 -0.45 -30.61
N GLU A 139 -28.97 -0.21 -30.56
CA GLU A 139 -29.88 -0.35 -31.70
C GLU A 139 -29.81 0.80 -32.71
N LYS A 140 -28.98 1.80 -32.45
CA LYS A 140 -28.91 3.05 -33.22
C LYS A 140 -27.67 3.13 -34.15
N ASP A 141 -27.20 2.00 -34.65
CA ASP A 141 -26.00 1.91 -35.53
C ASP A 141 -24.76 2.62 -34.95
N THR A 142 -24.61 2.57 -33.62
CA THR A 142 -23.56 3.29 -32.91
C THR A 142 -22.22 2.56 -32.93
N VAL A 143 -22.24 1.21 -33.01
CA VAL A 143 -21.07 0.33 -32.98
C VAL A 143 -21.05 -0.54 -34.25
N SER A 144 -19.87 -1.10 -34.54
CA SER A 144 -19.71 -2.10 -35.60
C SER A 144 -19.98 -3.50 -35.05
N TYR A 145 -20.32 -4.39 -35.97
CA TYR A 145 -20.61 -5.80 -35.68
C TYR A 145 -19.73 -6.67 -36.57
N SER A 146 -19.22 -7.74 -35.99
CA SER A 146 -18.48 -8.81 -36.68
C SER A 146 -19.28 -10.11 -36.63
N PRO A 147 -19.12 -10.99 -37.65
CA PRO A 147 -19.78 -12.31 -37.59
C PRO A 147 -19.19 -13.13 -36.42
N ASN A 148 -20.02 -14.00 -35.86
CA ASN A 148 -19.60 -14.98 -34.87
C ASN A 148 -18.71 -16.08 -35.52
N TYR A 149 -18.37 -17.12 -34.76
CA TYR A 149 -17.46 -18.19 -35.19
C TYR A 149 -17.93 -19.03 -36.38
N ASP A 150 -19.24 -19.13 -36.66
CA ASP A 150 -19.84 -19.88 -37.77
C ASP A 150 -20.50 -18.96 -38.81
N GLY A 151 -20.53 -17.67 -38.61
CA GLY A 151 -21.11 -16.67 -39.50
C GLY A 151 -22.64 -16.58 -39.41
N SER A 152 -23.30 -17.31 -38.51
CA SER A 152 -24.76 -17.32 -38.36
C SER A 152 -25.31 -16.10 -37.62
N GLU A 153 -24.55 -15.50 -36.73
CA GLU A 153 -24.92 -14.37 -35.88
C GLU A 153 -23.89 -13.26 -35.94
N PHE A 154 -24.29 -12.06 -35.53
CA PHE A 154 -23.43 -10.91 -35.46
C PHE A 154 -23.23 -10.47 -34.00
N ILE A 155 -22.01 -10.13 -33.65
CA ILE A 155 -21.57 -9.72 -32.30
C ILE A 155 -21.05 -8.29 -32.38
N PRO A 156 -21.40 -7.40 -31.43
CA PRO A 156 -20.82 -6.05 -31.38
C PRO A 156 -19.34 -6.12 -31.04
N ASP A 157 -18.51 -5.39 -31.80
CA ASP A 157 -17.08 -5.30 -31.58
C ASP A 157 -16.75 -4.59 -30.26
N VAL A 158 -17.62 -3.66 -29.83
CA VAL A 158 -17.51 -2.86 -28.62
C VAL A 158 -18.91 -2.41 -28.18
N LEU A 159 -19.12 -2.18 -26.89
CA LEU A 159 -20.40 -1.65 -26.40
C LEU A 159 -20.41 -0.11 -26.41
N PRO A 160 -21.59 0.53 -26.63
CA PRO A 160 -21.73 2.00 -26.64
C PRO A 160 -21.79 2.60 -25.22
N THR A 161 -20.87 2.17 -24.34
CA THR A 161 -20.91 2.49 -22.92
C THR A 161 -20.93 3.98 -22.62
N LYS A 162 -21.75 4.39 -21.63
CA LYS A 162 -21.75 5.73 -21.04
C LYS A 162 -20.86 5.84 -19.79
N ILE A 163 -20.39 4.71 -19.28
CA ILE A 163 -19.50 4.65 -18.11
C ILE A 163 -18.08 4.27 -18.54
N PRO A 164 -17.03 4.84 -17.92
CA PRO A 164 -15.62 4.47 -18.17
C PRO A 164 -15.29 3.15 -17.45
N ASN A 165 -15.93 2.06 -17.88
CA ASN A 165 -15.93 0.75 -17.20
C ASN A 165 -14.52 0.19 -17.00
N LEU A 166 -13.57 0.48 -17.91
CA LEU A 166 -12.18 0.05 -17.77
C LEU A 166 -11.53 0.53 -16.47
N LEU A 167 -11.74 1.79 -16.10
CA LEU A 167 -11.23 2.36 -14.84
C LEU A 167 -12.11 2.02 -13.65
N VAL A 168 -13.43 2.08 -13.83
CA VAL A 168 -14.40 1.93 -12.74
C VAL A 168 -14.40 0.52 -12.15
N ASN A 169 -14.37 -0.52 -13.00
CA ASN A 169 -14.33 -1.92 -12.56
C ASN A 169 -12.95 -2.58 -12.70
N GLY A 170 -12.03 -1.93 -13.41
CA GLY A 170 -10.72 -2.51 -13.66
C GLY A 170 -10.75 -3.73 -14.57
N SER A 171 -9.60 -4.36 -14.74
CA SER A 171 -9.46 -5.64 -15.45
C SER A 171 -8.15 -6.30 -15.06
N SER A 172 -8.16 -7.61 -14.86
CA SER A 172 -6.95 -8.41 -14.62
C SER A 172 -6.89 -9.56 -15.61
N GLY A 173 -5.74 -9.82 -16.23
CA GLY A 173 -5.58 -10.89 -17.21
C GLY A 173 -4.14 -11.18 -17.56
N ILE A 174 -3.86 -12.45 -17.88
CA ILE A 174 -2.53 -12.92 -18.28
C ILE A 174 -2.63 -13.38 -19.74
N ALA A 175 -1.84 -12.77 -20.61
CA ALA A 175 -1.68 -13.15 -21.99
C ALA A 175 -0.31 -13.77 -22.26
N VAL A 176 0.00 -14.11 -23.51
CA VAL A 176 1.33 -14.59 -23.88
C VAL A 176 2.29 -13.40 -23.94
N GLY A 177 3.31 -13.42 -23.10
CA GLY A 177 4.34 -12.38 -23.05
C GLY A 177 3.94 -11.04 -22.44
N MET A 178 2.69 -10.89 -21.97
CA MET A 178 2.19 -9.67 -21.33
C MET A 178 1.04 -9.95 -20.38
N ALA A 179 0.79 -9.04 -19.45
CA ALA A 179 -0.31 -9.11 -18.53
C ALA A 179 -0.96 -7.73 -18.39
N THR A 180 -2.22 -7.70 -17.96
CA THR A 180 -2.92 -6.48 -17.55
C THR A 180 -3.39 -6.63 -16.12
N ASN A 181 -3.32 -5.56 -15.34
CA ASN A 181 -3.83 -5.54 -13.97
C ASN A 181 -4.25 -4.10 -13.61
N ILE A 182 -5.46 -3.74 -13.99
CA ILE A 182 -6.04 -2.41 -13.82
C ILE A 182 -6.93 -2.46 -12.59
N PRO A 183 -6.62 -1.71 -11.51
CA PRO A 183 -7.46 -1.67 -10.33
C PRO A 183 -8.77 -0.93 -10.60
N PRO A 184 -9.84 -1.22 -9.84
CA PRO A 184 -11.08 -0.46 -9.88
C PRO A 184 -10.92 0.94 -9.25
N HIS A 185 -11.79 1.88 -9.66
CA HIS A 185 -11.79 3.27 -9.19
C HIS A 185 -13.21 3.73 -8.87
N ASN A 186 -13.31 4.80 -8.08
CA ASN A 186 -14.58 5.42 -7.77
C ASN A 186 -15.21 6.07 -9.02
N LEU A 187 -16.51 5.77 -9.28
CA LEU A 187 -17.22 6.26 -10.44
C LEU A 187 -17.31 7.78 -10.48
N THR A 188 -17.61 8.41 -9.34
CA THR A 188 -17.73 9.87 -9.21
C THR A 188 -16.43 10.57 -9.57
N GLU A 189 -15.28 10.05 -9.07
CA GLU A 189 -13.95 10.59 -9.34
C GLU A 189 -13.60 10.49 -10.83
N VAL A 190 -13.80 9.31 -11.43
CA VAL A 190 -13.48 9.07 -12.85
C VAL A 190 -14.37 9.90 -13.79
N LEU A 191 -15.66 10.08 -13.44
CA LEU A 191 -16.56 10.94 -14.21
C LEU A 191 -16.16 12.42 -14.09
N ASN A 192 -15.80 12.91 -12.91
CA ASN A 192 -15.30 14.27 -12.72
C ASN A 192 -14.05 14.53 -13.55
N ALA A 193 -13.07 13.63 -13.52
CA ALA A 193 -11.86 13.72 -14.34
C ALA A 193 -12.18 13.71 -15.85
N SER A 194 -13.16 12.89 -16.27
CA SER A 194 -13.62 12.85 -17.65
C SER A 194 -14.27 14.18 -18.08
N ILE A 195 -15.10 14.79 -17.23
CA ILE A 195 -15.71 16.10 -17.46
C ILE A 195 -14.65 17.19 -17.52
N ASN A 196 -13.66 17.18 -16.63
CA ASN A 196 -12.55 18.14 -16.64
C ASN A 196 -11.70 18.00 -17.91
N LEU A 197 -11.47 16.77 -18.38
CA LEU A 197 -10.79 16.52 -19.67
C LEU A 197 -11.60 17.01 -20.87
N ILE A 198 -12.93 16.84 -20.88
CA ILE A 198 -13.82 17.36 -21.93
C ILE A 198 -13.75 18.89 -21.94
N ASN A 199 -13.72 19.52 -20.77
CA ASN A 199 -13.64 20.99 -20.65
C ASN A 199 -12.27 21.52 -21.04
N ASN A 200 -11.19 20.84 -20.65
CA ASN A 200 -9.81 21.21 -20.94
C ASN A 200 -9.02 20.02 -21.54
N PRO A 201 -9.02 19.82 -22.84
CA PRO A 201 -8.28 18.73 -23.49
C PRO A 201 -6.76 18.77 -23.27
N LYS A 202 -6.21 19.89 -22.82
CA LYS A 202 -4.78 20.05 -22.54
C LYS A 202 -4.43 19.86 -21.04
N ILE A 203 -5.40 19.44 -20.22
CA ILE A 203 -5.19 19.18 -18.78
C ILE A 203 -4.01 18.24 -18.56
N SER A 204 -3.20 18.53 -17.56
CA SER A 204 -2.04 17.68 -17.21
C SER A 204 -2.49 16.39 -16.48
N ILE A 205 -1.62 15.37 -16.49
CA ILE A 205 -1.87 14.16 -15.69
C ILE A 205 -1.91 14.50 -14.19
N ASP A 206 -1.05 15.41 -13.75
CA ASP A 206 -0.99 15.84 -12.35
C ASP A 206 -2.28 16.54 -11.87
N ASP A 207 -2.99 17.21 -12.77
CA ASP A 207 -4.31 17.79 -12.44
C ASP A 207 -5.41 16.72 -12.45
N LEU A 208 -5.36 15.74 -13.35
CA LEU A 208 -6.28 14.60 -13.35
C LEU A 208 -6.15 13.73 -12.10
N ILE A 209 -4.94 13.61 -11.54
CA ILE A 209 -4.70 12.89 -10.27
C ILE A 209 -5.38 13.58 -9.08
N LYS A 210 -5.64 14.89 -9.14
CA LYS A 210 -6.42 15.59 -8.09
C LYS A 210 -7.89 15.15 -8.08
N ASP A 211 -8.43 14.80 -9.24
CA ASP A 211 -9.81 14.30 -9.37
C ASP A 211 -9.90 12.81 -9.02
N ILE A 212 -8.89 12.00 -9.41
CA ILE A 212 -8.82 10.56 -9.16
C ILE A 212 -7.68 10.30 -8.17
N SER A 213 -8.02 10.27 -6.89
CA SER A 213 -7.03 10.14 -5.80
C SER A 213 -6.24 8.84 -5.84
N GLY A 214 -6.87 7.76 -6.34
CA GLY A 214 -6.27 6.43 -6.43
C GLY A 214 -7.30 5.34 -6.69
N PRO A 215 -6.89 4.07 -6.71
CA PRO A 215 -7.80 2.92 -6.77
C PRO A 215 -8.83 2.95 -5.64
N ASP A 216 -10.01 2.39 -5.91
CA ASP A 216 -11.12 2.26 -4.95
C ASP A 216 -11.65 0.82 -5.00
N PHE A 217 -11.20 0.00 -4.06
CA PHE A 217 -11.49 -1.43 -4.05
C PHE A 217 -12.87 -1.75 -3.48
N PRO A 218 -13.58 -2.76 -3.98
CA PRO A 218 -14.89 -3.16 -3.47
C PRO A 218 -14.84 -3.62 -2.00
N THR A 219 -13.71 -4.20 -1.57
CA THR A 219 -13.47 -4.70 -0.21
C THR A 219 -12.96 -3.62 0.77
N GLY A 220 -12.85 -2.36 0.33
CA GLY A 220 -12.31 -1.27 1.15
C GLY A 220 -10.80 -1.37 1.37
N GLY A 221 -10.38 -1.34 2.62
CA GLY A 221 -8.97 -1.35 3.01
C GLY A 221 -8.28 0.00 2.87
N THR A 222 -6.99 0.01 3.13
CA THR A 222 -6.16 1.23 3.08
C THR A 222 -5.00 1.04 2.11
N ILE A 223 -4.78 2.00 1.20
CA ILE A 223 -3.56 2.08 0.37
C ILE A 223 -2.52 2.87 1.14
N ASP A 224 -1.36 2.26 1.36
CA ASP A 224 -0.27 2.82 2.15
C ASP A 224 0.78 3.47 1.26
N GLY A 225 0.71 4.80 1.15
CA GLY A 225 1.56 5.65 0.32
C GLY A 225 1.07 5.89 -1.11
N LYS A 226 1.19 7.14 -1.57
CA LYS A 226 0.73 7.61 -2.90
C LYS A 226 1.73 7.40 -4.04
N ALA A 227 3.01 7.14 -3.74
CA ALA A 227 4.08 7.12 -4.76
C ALA A 227 3.80 6.13 -5.89
N GLY A 228 3.38 4.90 -5.58
CA GLY A 228 3.05 3.89 -6.59
C GLY A 228 1.82 4.23 -7.44
N ILE A 229 0.85 4.99 -6.88
CA ILE A 229 -0.31 5.50 -7.63
C ILE A 229 0.16 6.52 -8.67
N TYR A 230 0.99 7.50 -8.24
CA TYR A 230 1.54 8.53 -9.15
C TYR A 230 2.35 7.91 -10.29
N GLU A 231 3.20 6.94 -9.98
CA GLU A 231 3.99 6.23 -10.97
C GLU A 231 3.10 5.50 -11.98
N ALA A 232 2.11 4.73 -11.49
CA ALA A 232 1.18 3.99 -12.35
C ALA A 232 0.37 4.91 -13.26
N TYR A 233 -0.12 6.04 -12.77
CA TYR A 233 -0.93 6.96 -13.55
C TYR A 233 -0.12 7.70 -14.61
N LYS A 234 1.18 7.94 -14.38
CA LYS A 234 2.07 8.59 -15.35
C LYS A 234 2.65 7.63 -16.39
N THR A 235 3.02 6.42 -15.96
CA THR A 235 3.77 5.49 -16.82
C THR A 235 2.93 4.30 -17.31
N GLY A 236 1.81 3.99 -16.67
CA GLY A 236 1.04 2.76 -16.89
C GLY A 236 1.46 1.61 -15.97
N ARG A 237 2.52 1.75 -15.17
CA ARG A 237 2.99 0.75 -14.20
C ARG A 237 3.32 1.34 -12.86
N GLY A 238 3.02 0.59 -11.79
CA GLY A 238 3.34 0.98 -10.43
C GLY A 238 3.01 -0.12 -9.45
N ILE A 239 3.52 -0.01 -8.23
CA ILE A 239 3.23 -0.94 -7.15
C ILE A 239 2.64 -0.15 -6.00
N ILE A 240 1.46 -0.56 -5.55
CA ILE A 240 0.81 -0.03 -4.36
C ILE A 240 0.76 -1.11 -3.28
N HIS A 241 0.71 -0.69 -2.02
CA HIS A 241 0.55 -1.57 -0.88
C HIS A 241 -0.83 -1.36 -0.28
N THR A 242 -1.59 -2.45 -0.16
CA THR A 242 -2.94 -2.44 0.40
C THR A 242 -2.93 -3.15 1.74
N ARG A 243 -3.51 -2.53 2.76
CA ARG A 243 -3.64 -3.04 4.13
C ARG A 243 -5.10 -3.24 4.49
N SER A 244 -5.34 -4.22 5.33
CA SER A 244 -6.60 -4.39 6.05
C SER A 244 -6.91 -3.17 6.93
N ASN A 245 -8.19 -2.87 7.10
CA ASN A 245 -8.62 -1.95 8.14
C ASN A 245 -8.85 -2.75 9.42
N THR A 246 -8.16 -2.33 10.47
CA THR A 246 -8.17 -2.96 11.79
C THR A 246 -8.63 -1.98 12.86
N SER A 247 -9.21 -2.50 13.94
CA SER A 247 -9.56 -1.75 15.13
C SER A 247 -9.24 -2.57 16.39
N ILE A 248 -8.94 -1.89 17.49
CA ILE A 248 -8.66 -2.54 18.77
C ILE A 248 -9.89 -2.41 19.63
N GLU A 249 -10.38 -3.53 20.16
CA GLU A 249 -11.46 -3.57 21.14
C GLU A 249 -10.91 -4.12 22.47
N GLU A 250 -11.30 -3.49 23.57
CA GLU A 250 -10.96 -3.93 24.92
C GLU A 250 -12.24 -4.34 25.67
N ASP A 251 -12.21 -5.54 26.24
CA ASP A 251 -13.30 -6.00 27.10
C ASP A 251 -13.18 -5.34 28.49
N GLU A 252 -14.08 -4.42 28.79
CA GLU A 252 -14.13 -3.66 30.07
C GLU A 252 -14.12 -4.54 31.33
N LYS A 253 -14.54 -5.80 31.25
CA LYS A 253 -14.64 -6.71 32.43
C LYS A 253 -13.36 -7.49 32.66
N SER A 254 -12.70 -7.95 31.62
CA SER A 254 -11.51 -8.82 31.70
C SER A 254 -10.21 -8.06 31.45
N GLY A 255 -10.28 -6.84 30.88
CA GLY A 255 -9.11 -6.08 30.38
C GLY A 255 -8.35 -6.81 29.27
N LYS A 256 -9.00 -7.73 28.53
CA LYS A 256 -8.44 -8.39 27.37
C LYS A 256 -8.61 -7.52 26.14
N GLN A 257 -7.57 -7.40 25.35
CA GLN A 257 -7.58 -6.69 24.08
C GLN A 257 -7.75 -7.68 22.93
N SER A 258 -8.50 -7.24 21.91
CA SER A 258 -8.72 -8.00 20.68
C SER A 258 -8.45 -7.10 19.49
N LEU A 259 -7.73 -7.61 18.50
CA LEU A 259 -7.55 -6.99 17.20
C LEU A 259 -8.69 -7.44 16.30
N ILE A 260 -9.49 -6.50 15.83
CA ILE A 260 -10.61 -6.75 14.92
C ILE A 260 -10.21 -6.37 13.52
N VAL A 261 -10.36 -7.29 12.56
CA VAL A 261 -10.18 -7.02 11.15
C VAL A 261 -11.54 -6.77 10.53
N ASN A 262 -11.79 -5.54 10.05
CA ASN A 262 -13.07 -5.12 9.48
C ASN A 262 -13.09 -5.19 7.95
N GLU A 263 -11.94 -5.05 7.31
CA GLU A 263 -11.77 -5.10 5.85
C GLU A 263 -10.46 -5.80 5.51
N ILE A 264 -10.42 -6.48 4.39
CA ILE A 264 -9.23 -7.19 3.88
C ILE A 264 -8.81 -6.66 2.51
N PRO A 265 -7.53 -6.78 2.12
CA PRO A 265 -7.06 -6.33 0.83
C PRO A 265 -7.80 -7.02 -0.33
N TYR A 266 -7.97 -6.28 -1.43
CA TYR A 266 -8.67 -6.77 -2.62
C TYR A 266 -8.06 -8.06 -3.17
N MET A 267 -8.90 -9.02 -3.56
CA MET A 267 -8.54 -10.36 -4.05
C MET A 267 -7.89 -11.29 -3.01
N VAL A 268 -7.87 -10.94 -1.74
CA VAL A 268 -7.46 -11.86 -0.67
C VAL A 268 -8.61 -12.80 -0.32
N ASN A 269 -8.29 -14.08 -0.19
CA ASN A 269 -9.21 -15.09 0.32
C ASN A 269 -9.15 -15.10 1.84
N LYS A 270 -10.29 -14.79 2.51
CA LYS A 270 -10.36 -14.66 3.98
C LYS A 270 -10.00 -15.97 4.68
N ALA A 271 -10.57 -17.09 4.26
CA ALA A 271 -10.32 -18.38 4.91
C ALA A 271 -8.83 -18.78 4.85
N ARG A 272 -8.19 -18.66 3.68
CA ARG A 272 -6.74 -18.94 3.53
C ARG A 272 -5.87 -17.99 4.34
N MET A 273 -6.27 -16.74 4.47
CA MET A 273 -5.57 -15.76 5.31
C MET A 273 -5.63 -16.20 6.78
N LEU A 274 -6.80 -16.63 7.29
CA LEU A 274 -6.97 -17.14 8.65
C LEU A 274 -6.17 -18.43 8.88
N GLU A 275 -6.21 -19.38 7.95
CA GLU A 275 -5.39 -20.59 7.97
C GLU A 275 -3.90 -20.25 8.08
N LYS A 276 -3.43 -19.25 7.30
CA LYS A 276 -2.03 -18.82 7.34
C LYS A 276 -1.65 -18.20 8.69
N ILE A 277 -2.52 -17.39 9.28
CA ILE A 277 -2.30 -16.84 10.62
C ILE A 277 -2.19 -17.99 11.64
N ALA A 278 -3.12 -18.94 11.63
CA ALA A 278 -3.11 -20.10 12.53
C ALA A 278 -1.84 -20.98 12.36
N GLU A 279 -1.36 -21.15 11.12
CA GLU A 279 -0.10 -21.84 10.83
C GLU A 279 1.10 -21.13 11.48
N LEU A 280 1.21 -19.80 11.33
CA LEU A 280 2.29 -18.99 11.88
C LEU A 280 2.30 -19.01 13.42
N VAL A 281 1.13 -19.04 14.04
CA VAL A 281 0.97 -19.20 15.50
C VAL A 281 1.46 -20.59 15.93
N LYS A 282 1.06 -21.65 15.21
CA LYS A 282 1.50 -23.03 15.51
C LYS A 282 3.00 -23.21 15.35
N GLU A 283 3.59 -22.55 14.35
CA GLU A 283 5.05 -22.54 14.11
C GLU A 283 5.82 -21.61 15.06
N LYS A 284 5.13 -20.90 15.97
CA LYS A 284 5.70 -19.90 16.90
C LYS A 284 6.46 -18.77 16.19
N LYS A 285 6.06 -18.43 14.97
CA LYS A 285 6.56 -17.26 14.25
C LYS A 285 5.83 -15.99 14.65
N ILE A 286 4.57 -16.12 15.04
CA ILE A 286 3.76 -15.07 15.66
C ILE A 286 3.32 -15.60 17.02
N GLU A 287 3.66 -14.88 18.08
CA GLU A 287 3.26 -15.16 19.45
C GLU A 287 2.23 -14.12 19.92
N GLY A 288 1.54 -14.36 21.02
CA GLY A 288 0.60 -13.41 21.61
C GLY A 288 -0.85 -13.59 21.21
N ILE A 289 -1.19 -14.48 20.28
CA ILE A 289 -2.57 -14.82 19.91
C ILE A 289 -3.08 -15.96 20.78
N THR A 290 -4.26 -15.76 21.41
CA THR A 290 -4.95 -16.78 22.20
C THR A 290 -6.03 -17.50 21.43
N GLU A 291 -6.80 -16.77 20.61
CA GLU A 291 -7.90 -17.30 19.81
C GLU A 291 -8.11 -16.48 18.54
N ILE A 292 -8.57 -17.13 17.48
CA ILE A 292 -8.96 -16.51 16.23
C ILE A 292 -10.40 -16.95 15.92
N ARG A 293 -11.31 -15.99 15.75
CA ARG A 293 -12.71 -16.26 15.42
C ARG A 293 -13.12 -15.46 14.20
N ASP A 294 -13.92 -16.08 13.34
CA ASP A 294 -14.60 -15.41 12.26
C ASP A 294 -16.05 -15.13 12.66
N GLU A 295 -16.37 -13.89 12.88
CA GLU A 295 -17.69 -13.39 13.26
C GLU A 295 -18.36 -12.63 12.11
N SER A 296 -17.85 -12.81 10.88
CA SER A 296 -18.40 -12.14 9.69
C SER A 296 -19.82 -12.62 9.40
N ASP A 297 -20.70 -11.69 9.08
CA ASP A 297 -22.10 -11.94 8.76
C ASP A 297 -22.56 -11.13 7.53
N LYS A 298 -23.89 -11.03 7.32
CA LYS A 298 -24.50 -10.25 6.22
C LYS A 298 -24.25 -8.73 6.34
N ASP A 299 -23.90 -8.24 7.51
CA ASP A 299 -23.69 -6.81 7.78
C ASP A 299 -22.24 -6.39 7.57
N GLY A 300 -21.29 -7.36 7.46
CA GLY A 300 -19.91 -7.09 7.12
C GLY A 300 -18.90 -8.16 7.56
N LEU A 301 -17.65 -7.88 7.24
CA LEU A 301 -16.52 -8.69 7.64
C LEU A 301 -16.11 -8.33 9.08
N ARG A 302 -15.96 -9.33 9.93
CA ARG A 302 -15.48 -9.19 11.30
C ARG A 302 -14.67 -10.41 11.70
N VAL A 303 -13.35 -10.28 11.68
CA VAL A 303 -12.44 -11.30 12.20
C VAL A 303 -11.87 -10.81 13.52
N VAL A 304 -12.04 -11.60 14.57
CA VAL A 304 -11.60 -11.31 15.94
C VAL A 304 -10.35 -12.10 16.24
N ILE A 305 -9.26 -11.43 16.58
CA ILE A 305 -7.98 -12.01 17.00
C ILE A 305 -7.76 -11.62 18.47
N GLU A 306 -7.97 -12.54 19.40
CA GLU A 306 -7.76 -12.27 20.83
C GLU A 306 -6.27 -12.26 21.17
N VAL A 307 -5.85 -11.20 21.88
CA VAL A 307 -4.46 -11.00 22.29
C VAL A 307 -4.24 -11.51 23.70
N ARG A 308 -3.10 -12.15 23.94
CA ARG A 308 -2.71 -12.61 25.26
C ARG A 308 -2.50 -11.41 26.20
N LYS A 309 -3.01 -11.51 27.41
CA LYS A 309 -2.88 -10.44 28.41
C LYS A 309 -1.41 -10.11 28.69
N GLY A 310 -1.04 -8.84 28.50
CA GLY A 310 0.31 -8.33 28.70
C GLY A 310 1.16 -8.22 27.41
N ASP A 311 0.66 -8.72 26.27
CA ASP A 311 1.33 -8.52 24.98
C ASP A 311 0.80 -7.22 24.32
N SER A 312 1.67 -6.53 23.54
CA SER A 312 1.29 -5.33 22.79
C SER A 312 0.52 -5.71 21.54
N VAL A 313 -0.70 -5.14 21.40
CA VAL A 313 -1.56 -5.34 20.23
C VAL A 313 -0.91 -4.73 18.98
N GLU A 314 -0.25 -3.56 19.11
CA GLU A 314 0.39 -2.88 17.98
C GLU A 314 1.56 -3.71 17.40
N VAL A 315 2.37 -4.33 18.27
CA VAL A 315 3.45 -5.23 17.83
C VAL A 315 2.90 -6.46 17.13
N LEU A 316 1.81 -7.03 17.67
CA LEU A 316 1.12 -8.14 17.03
C LEU A 316 0.56 -7.75 15.66
N GLU A 317 -0.11 -6.62 15.57
CA GLU A 317 -0.66 -6.06 14.32
C GLU A 317 0.45 -5.89 13.26
N ASN A 318 1.57 -5.27 13.63
CA ASN A 318 2.72 -5.09 12.74
C ASN A 318 3.30 -6.43 12.27
N ASN A 319 3.39 -7.43 13.15
CA ASN A 319 3.82 -8.78 12.77
C ASN A 319 2.84 -9.46 11.81
N LEU A 320 1.54 -9.28 12.00
CA LEU A 320 0.51 -9.78 11.11
C LEU A 320 0.59 -9.12 9.72
N PHE A 321 0.77 -7.80 9.64
CA PHE A 321 1.00 -7.10 8.38
C PHE A 321 2.27 -7.57 7.66
N ALA A 322 3.37 -7.77 8.39
CA ALA A 322 4.65 -8.18 7.81
C ALA A 322 4.67 -9.63 7.28
N GLN A 323 3.88 -10.54 7.88
CA GLN A 323 3.99 -11.97 7.65
C GLN A 323 2.76 -12.62 7.00
N THR A 324 1.65 -11.87 6.82
CA THR A 324 0.39 -12.40 6.31
C THR A 324 -0.17 -11.55 5.17
N GLN A 325 -1.30 -11.98 4.61
CA GLN A 325 -2.02 -11.24 3.56
C GLN A 325 -2.86 -10.06 4.09
N LEU A 326 -2.75 -9.71 5.38
CA LEU A 326 -3.33 -8.47 5.91
C LEU A 326 -2.67 -7.21 5.31
N GLU A 327 -1.42 -7.31 4.84
CA GLU A 327 -0.81 -6.37 3.90
C GLU A 327 -0.41 -7.12 2.63
N GLN A 328 -0.77 -6.55 1.46
CA GLN A 328 -0.43 -7.13 0.17
C GLN A 328 -0.01 -6.05 -0.82
N SER A 329 0.99 -6.36 -1.65
CA SER A 329 1.33 -5.52 -2.80
C SER A 329 0.41 -5.79 -3.97
N PHE A 330 -0.07 -4.73 -4.63
CA PHE A 330 -0.84 -4.80 -5.87
C PHE A 330 -0.03 -4.14 -6.99
N GLY A 331 0.40 -4.94 -7.96
CA GLY A 331 1.14 -4.45 -9.13
C GLY A 331 0.19 -3.93 -10.19
N ILE A 332 0.17 -2.62 -10.42
CA ILE A 332 -0.65 -1.97 -11.46
C ILE A 332 0.03 -2.14 -12.82
N ASN A 333 -0.75 -2.51 -13.83
CA ASN A 333 -0.30 -2.60 -15.21
C ASN A 333 -1.44 -2.25 -16.16
N PHE A 334 -1.34 -1.11 -16.85
CA PHE A 334 -2.35 -0.55 -17.74
C PHE A 334 -2.16 -1.03 -19.20
N THR A 335 -2.03 -2.33 -19.40
CA THR A 335 -1.95 -2.92 -20.75
C THR A 335 -3.35 -3.22 -21.28
N VAL A 336 -3.71 -2.64 -22.42
CA VAL A 336 -5.04 -2.71 -23.05
C VAL A 336 -4.96 -2.87 -24.55
N LEU A 337 -6.08 -3.20 -25.20
CA LEU A 337 -6.21 -3.18 -26.64
C LEU A 337 -6.62 -1.79 -27.15
N VAL A 338 -5.77 -1.16 -27.95
CA VAL A 338 -6.04 0.10 -28.65
C VAL A 338 -6.09 -0.21 -30.14
N ASP A 339 -7.23 -0.02 -30.76
CA ASP A 339 -7.47 -0.36 -32.17
C ASP A 339 -6.99 -1.77 -32.55
N GLY A 340 -7.23 -2.73 -31.64
CA GLY A 340 -6.86 -4.14 -31.81
C GLY A 340 -5.39 -4.45 -31.51
N GLN A 341 -4.56 -3.51 -31.07
CA GLN A 341 -3.15 -3.77 -30.71
C GLN A 341 -2.92 -3.60 -29.21
N PRO A 342 -2.15 -4.48 -28.57
CA PRO A 342 -1.79 -4.34 -27.18
C PRO A 342 -0.89 -3.11 -26.98
N LYS A 343 -1.24 -2.25 -26.07
CA LYS A 343 -0.50 -1.04 -25.73
C LYS A 343 -0.53 -0.82 -24.21
N GLU A 344 0.60 -0.42 -23.65
CA GLU A 344 0.68 0.14 -22.32
C GLU A 344 0.32 1.62 -22.39
N VAL A 345 -0.66 2.05 -21.60
CA VAL A 345 -1.23 3.40 -21.63
C VAL A 345 -1.18 4.03 -20.23
N ASN A 346 -1.20 5.36 -20.20
CA ASN A 346 -1.31 6.11 -18.94
C ASN A 346 -2.78 6.49 -18.64
N LEU A 347 -3.02 7.07 -17.46
CA LEU A 347 -4.37 7.46 -17.04
C LEU A 347 -5.04 8.41 -18.03
N LYS A 348 -4.32 9.41 -18.54
CA LYS A 348 -4.86 10.39 -19.49
C LYS A 348 -5.26 9.74 -20.82
N GLU A 349 -4.42 8.84 -21.36
CA GLU A 349 -4.72 8.12 -22.60
C GLU A 349 -5.99 7.25 -22.46
N MET A 350 -6.23 6.64 -21.28
CA MET A 350 -7.46 5.88 -21.02
C MET A 350 -8.70 6.79 -21.01
N LEU A 351 -8.64 7.93 -20.33
CA LEU A 351 -9.73 8.90 -20.31
C LEU A 351 -9.98 9.52 -21.69
N GLU A 352 -8.93 9.85 -22.45
CA GLU A 352 -9.05 10.37 -23.81
C GLU A 352 -9.71 9.36 -24.75
N ALA A 353 -9.35 8.07 -24.63
CA ALA A 353 -9.98 7.00 -25.43
C ALA A 353 -11.48 6.87 -25.12
N PHE A 354 -11.85 6.91 -23.85
CA PHE A 354 -13.25 6.89 -23.42
C PHE A 354 -14.01 8.12 -23.95
N VAL A 355 -13.49 9.33 -23.77
CA VAL A 355 -14.12 10.57 -24.26
C VAL A 355 -14.28 10.55 -25.78
N LYS A 356 -13.26 10.11 -26.50
CA LYS A 356 -13.30 9.92 -27.97
C LYS A 356 -14.38 8.90 -28.37
N HIS A 357 -14.47 7.78 -27.65
CA HIS A 357 -15.49 6.77 -27.90
C HIS A 357 -16.90 7.36 -27.66
N ARG A 358 -17.15 8.02 -26.53
CA ARG A 358 -18.44 8.68 -26.23
C ARG A 358 -18.82 9.69 -27.32
N LYS A 359 -17.91 10.55 -27.74
CA LYS A 359 -18.13 11.51 -28.82
C LYS A 359 -18.57 10.81 -30.10
N ASN A 360 -17.94 9.70 -30.47
CA ASN A 360 -18.28 8.92 -31.65
C ASN A 360 -19.67 8.30 -31.53
N ILE A 361 -20.00 7.73 -30.37
CA ILE A 361 -21.31 7.12 -30.09
C ILE A 361 -22.43 8.16 -30.18
N ILE A 362 -22.28 9.31 -29.50
CA ILE A 362 -23.29 10.38 -29.56
C ILE A 362 -23.45 10.90 -30.99
N THR A 363 -22.37 11.08 -31.72
CA THR A 363 -22.44 11.54 -33.12
C THR A 363 -23.18 10.53 -34.01
N LYS A 364 -22.90 9.24 -33.89
CA LYS A 364 -23.58 8.19 -34.65
C LYS A 364 -25.04 8.06 -34.26
N ARG A 365 -25.35 8.05 -32.94
CA ARG A 365 -26.71 8.05 -32.41
C ARG A 365 -27.51 9.23 -32.94
N THR A 366 -26.96 10.43 -32.86
CA THR A 366 -27.63 11.65 -33.33
C THR A 366 -27.88 11.60 -34.84
N LYS A 367 -26.96 11.06 -35.65
CA LYS A 367 -27.16 10.83 -37.09
C LYS A 367 -28.28 9.84 -37.36
N TYR A 368 -28.35 8.75 -36.59
CA TYR A 368 -29.41 7.75 -36.69
C TYR A 368 -30.78 8.36 -36.34
N ASP A 369 -30.85 9.02 -35.19
CA ASP A 369 -32.08 9.65 -34.70
C ASP A 369 -32.52 10.75 -35.65
N LEU A 370 -31.61 11.55 -36.21
CA LEU A 370 -31.91 12.55 -37.24
C LEU A 370 -32.47 11.94 -38.52
N LYS A 371 -31.85 10.80 -38.99
CA LYS A 371 -32.36 10.07 -40.15
C LYS A 371 -33.77 9.57 -39.90
N LYS A 372 -34.05 8.97 -38.75
CA LYS A 372 -35.38 8.49 -38.36
C LYS A 372 -36.41 9.62 -38.21
N ALA A 373 -36.00 10.74 -37.60
CA ALA A 373 -36.86 11.93 -37.47
C ALA A 373 -37.19 12.52 -38.84
N LYS A 374 -36.21 12.59 -39.77
CA LYS A 374 -36.50 13.06 -41.15
C LYS A 374 -37.40 12.13 -41.91
N GLU A 375 -37.19 10.78 -41.83
CA GLU A 375 -38.05 9.80 -42.43
C GLU A 375 -39.51 9.93 -41.92
N ARG A 376 -39.71 10.04 -40.60
CA ARG A 376 -41.01 10.19 -39.99
C ARG A 376 -41.62 11.57 -40.33
N GLY A 377 -40.85 12.65 -40.22
CA GLY A 377 -41.25 14.02 -40.55
C GLY A 377 -41.73 14.12 -42.01
N HIS A 378 -41.00 13.48 -42.93
CA HIS A 378 -41.39 13.42 -44.35
C HIS A 378 -42.76 12.74 -44.57
N ILE A 379 -43.03 11.63 -43.85
CA ILE A 379 -44.35 10.95 -43.92
C ILE A 379 -45.46 11.86 -43.36
N VAL A 380 -45.27 12.44 -42.17
CA VAL A 380 -46.28 13.31 -41.53
C VAL A 380 -46.54 14.58 -42.37
N GLU A 381 -45.50 15.16 -42.97
CA GLU A 381 -45.61 16.27 -43.92
C GLU A 381 -46.52 15.94 -45.09
N GLY A 382 -46.35 14.79 -45.72
CA GLY A 382 -47.21 14.28 -46.81
C GLY A 382 -48.66 14.05 -46.37
N LEU A 383 -48.88 13.51 -45.17
CA LEU A 383 -50.21 13.31 -44.60
C LEU A 383 -50.91 14.64 -44.34
N MET A 384 -50.21 15.64 -43.81
CA MET A 384 -50.79 16.99 -43.63
C MET A 384 -51.19 17.66 -44.95
N VAL A 385 -50.37 17.53 -46.01
CA VAL A 385 -50.71 18.01 -47.35
C VAL A 385 -51.94 17.28 -47.91
N ALA A 386 -52.03 15.98 -47.70
CA ALA A 386 -53.17 15.17 -48.15
C ALA A 386 -54.47 15.60 -47.43
N ILE A 387 -54.43 15.82 -46.13
CA ILE A 387 -55.58 16.26 -45.34
C ILE A 387 -56.01 17.68 -45.74
N ALA A 388 -55.09 18.61 -45.99
CA ALA A 388 -55.39 19.95 -46.46
C ALA A 388 -56.04 19.96 -47.88
N ASN A 389 -55.93 18.85 -48.62
CA ASN A 389 -56.53 18.69 -49.96
C ASN A 389 -57.37 17.41 -50.02
N ILE A 390 -58.08 17.07 -48.95
CA ILE A 390 -58.70 15.75 -48.73
C ILE A 390 -59.73 15.39 -49.83
N ASP A 391 -60.60 16.31 -50.27
CA ASP A 391 -61.62 16.07 -51.27
C ASP A 391 -61.03 15.63 -52.64
N GLU A 392 -59.96 16.28 -53.03
CA GLU A 392 -59.26 15.98 -54.25
C GLU A 392 -58.48 14.63 -54.15
N VAL A 393 -57.91 14.33 -52.98
CA VAL A 393 -57.22 13.04 -52.69
C VAL A 393 -58.26 11.89 -52.79
N ILE A 394 -59.41 11.99 -52.13
CA ILE A 394 -60.47 10.99 -52.18
C ILE A 394 -60.95 10.82 -53.59
N THR A 395 -61.15 11.87 -54.37
CA THR A 395 -61.58 11.78 -55.77
C THR A 395 -60.58 11.00 -56.61
N ILE A 396 -59.28 11.21 -56.45
CA ILE A 396 -58.25 10.43 -57.19
C ILE A 396 -58.27 8.96 -56.78
N ILE A 397 -58.32 8.70 -55.47
CA ILE A 397 -58.33 7.32 -54.97
C ILE A 397 -59.58 6.55 -55.50
N LYS A 398 -60.78 7.15 -55.50
CA LYS A 398 -62.01 6.55 -56.03
C LYS A 398 -61.99 6.30 -57.52
N LYS A 399 -61.26 7.14 -58.30
CA LYS A 399 -61.14 6.97 -59.78
C LYS A 399 -60.08 5.96 -60.16
N SER A 400 -59.18 5.55 -59.28
CA SER A 400 -58.07 4.64 -59.59
C SER A 400 -58.56 3.18 -59.50
N LYS A 401 -58.08 2.35 -60.42
CA LYS A 401 -58.45 0.89 -60.44
C LYS A 401 -57.69 0.07 -59.40
N ASP A 402 -56.53 0.49 -59.02
CA ASP A 402 -55.67 -0.20 -58.02
C ASP A 402 -54.84 0.81 -57.19
N PRO A 403 -54.29 0.38 -56.03
CA PRO A 403 -53.52 1.24 -55.16
C PRO A 403 -52.23 1.78 -55.80
N LYS A 404 -51.62 1.08 -56.76
CA LYS A 404 -50.40 1.52 -57.44
C LYS A 404 -50.71 2.69 -58.38
N ILE A 405 -51.74 2.61 -59.16
CA ILE A 405 -52.24 3.65 -60.05
C ILE A 405 -52.62 4.91 -59.22
N ALA A 406 -53.27 4.70 -58.07
CA ALA A 406 -53.62 5.80 -57.15
C ALA A 406 -52.35 6.51 -56.62
N ALA A 407 -51.33 5.72 -56.19
CA ALA A 407 -50.08 6.29 -55.71
C ALA A 407 -49.34 7.10 -56.79
N GLU A 408 -49.31 6.56 -58.03
CA GLU A 408 -48.65 7.30 -59.15
C GLU A 408 -49.42 8.60 -59.47
N ALA A 409 -50.76 8.58 -59.44
CA ALA A 409 -51.54 9.77 -59.67
C ALA A 409 -51.35 10.85 -58.60
N LEU A 410 -51.25 10.45 -57.32
CA LEU A 410 -50.96 11.33 -56.19
C LEU A 410 -49.61 11.97 -56.34
N CYS A 411 -48.56 11.21 -56.79
CA CYS A 411 -47.23 11.73 -57.03
C CYS A 411 -47.08 12.66 -58.23
N LYS A 412 -47.88 12.44 -59.32
CA LYS A 412 -47.86 13.27 -60.54
C LYS A 412 -48.46 14.64 -60.34
N LYS A 413 -49.41 14.75 -59.41
CA LYS A 413 -50.11 16.02 -59.14
C LYS A 413 -49.33 16.93 -58.24
N SER A 414 -49.50 18.28 -58.47
CA SER A 414 -49.00 19.30 -57.57
C SER A 414 -50.07 19.77 -56.61
N TRP A 415 -49.84 19.68 -55.31
CA TRP A 415 -50.76 19.96 -54.24
C TRP A 415 -50.56 21.34 -53.62
N LYS A 416 -51.57 21.89 -52.94
CA LYS A 416 -51.39 23.07 -52.08
C LYS A 416 -50.68 22.66 -50.82
N ALA A 417 -49.65 23.35 -50.41
CA ALA A 417 -48.84 22.99 -49.25
C ALA A 417 -49.60 23.12 -47.89
N GLY A 418 -50.62 23.96 -47.82
CA GLY A 418 -51.47 24.10 -46.64
C GLY A 418 -50.71 24.53 -45.39
N PRO A 419 -51.00 24.02 -44.19
CA PRO A 419 -50.32 24.38 -42.92
C PRO A 419 -48.85 24.07 -42.91
N VAL A 420 -48.37 23.10 -43.72
CA VAL A 420 -46.96 22.73 -43.80
C VAL A 420 -46.07 23.88 -44.28
N GLU A 421 -46.58 24.76 -45.13
CA GLU A 421 -45.82 25.95 -45.61
C GLU A 421 -45.38 26.86 -44.47
N ALA A 422 -46.26 27.12 -43.50
CA ALA A 422 -45.97 28.04 -42.38
C ALA A 422 -44.89 27.47 -41.43
N ILE A 423 -44.87 26.16 -41.25
CA ILE A 423 -43.90 25.48 -40.40
C ILE A 423 -42.52 25.39 -41.11
N LEU A 424 -42.49 24.93 -42.36
CA LEU A 424 -41.25 24.81 -43.13
C LEU A 424 -40.57 26.12 -43.47
N LYS A 425 -41.32 27.20 -43.61
CA LYS A 425 -40.74 28.54 -43.78
C LYS A 425 -39.85 29.00 -42.62
N LYS A 426 -40.12 28.50 -41.39
CA LYS A 426 -39.31 28.83 -40.19
C LYS A 426 -38.04 28.03 -40.12
N VAL A 427 -37.96 26.83 -40.72
CA VAL A 427 -36.91 25.82 -40.47
C VAL A 427 -36.12 25.49 -41.74
N GLY A 428 -36.66 25.84 -42.89
CA GLY A 428 -36.11 25.50 -44.21
C GLY A 428 -36.91 24.42 -44.93
N ASN A 429 -37.13 24.60 -46.22
CA ASN A 429 -37.97 23.74 -47.06
C ASN A 429 -37.50 22.26 -47.13
N ASP A 430 -36.24 21.98 -46.85
CA ASP A 430 -35.63 20.65 -46.91
C ASP A 430 -35.43 20.05 -45.51
N ALA A 431 -35.92 20.64 -44.42
CA ALA A 431 -35.70 20.20 -43.04
C ALA A 431 -36.08 18.71 -42.84
N CYS A 432 -37.26 18.28 -43.30
CA CYS A 432 -37.74 16.90 -43.18
C CYS A 432 -37.36 15.99 -44.38
N LYS A 433 -36.51 16.45 -45.29
CA LYS A 433 -36.17 15.71 -46.50
C LYS A 433 -35.17 14.59 -46.19
N PRO A 434 -35.54 13.32 -46.42
CA PRO A 434 -34.60 12.18 -46.28
C PRO A 434 -33.44 12.30 -47.28
N LYS A 435 -32.27 11.78 -46.87
CA LYS A 435 -31.09 11.79 -47.73
C LYS A 435 -31.31 10.89 -48.97
N GLY A 436 -31.06 11.46 -50.16
CA GLY A 436 -31.23 10.75 -51.41
C GLY A 436 -32.60 10.96 -52.12
N LEU A 437 -33.51 11.71 -51.50
CA LEU A 437 -34.76 12.11 -52.14
C LEU A 437 -34.53 13.14 -53.24
N SER A 438 -35.15 13.00 -54.40
CA SER A 438 -35.03 13.91 -55.56
C SER A 438 -35.34 15.39 -55.16
N LYS A 439 -34.54 16.34 -55.64
CA LYS A 439 -34.76 17.78 -55.44
C LYS A 439 -36.07 18.29 -55.98
N GLU A 440 -36.73 17.51 -56.82
CA GLU A 440 -38.06 17.87 -57.43
C GLU A 440 -39.23 17.60 -56.48
N LEU A 441 -39.10 16.81 -55.46
CA LEU A 441 -40.12 16.42 -54.51
C LEU A 441 -40.11 17.39 -53.29
N GLY A 442 -41.28 17.49 -52.59
CA GLY A 442 -41.48 18.39 -51.47
C GLY A 442 -42.05 19.73 -51.88
N ILE A 443 -41.84 20.77 -51.01
CA ILE A 443 -42.43 22.11 -51.24
C ILE A 443 -41.58 22.91 -52.24
N LYS A 444 -42.23 23.51 -53.21
CA LYS A 444 -41.69 24.51 -54.15
C LYS A 444 -42.62 25.70 -54.22
N GLY A 445 -42.24 26.78 -53.54
CA GLY A 445 -43.11 27.92 -53.33
C GLY A 445 -44.39 27.49 -52.58
N LYS A 446 -45.59 27.71 -53.17
CA LYS A 446 -46.86 27.36 -52.61
C LYS A 446 -47.35 25.94 -53.02
N LYS A 447 -46.58 25.23 -53.84
CA LYS A 447 -46.97 23.91 -54.39
C LYS A 447 -46.12 22.84 -53.72
N TYR A 448 -46.71 21.68 -53.53
CA TYR A 448 -46.07 20.50 -52.95
C TYR A 448 -46.14 19.31 -53.90
N LYS A 449 -45.04 18.55 -54.05
CA LYS A 449 -44.99 17.34 -54.84
C LYS A 449 -44.73 16.15 -53.97
N LEU A 450 -45.64 15.19 -53.89
CA LEU A 450 -45.59 14.04 -53.04
C LEU A 450 -44.54 13.03 -53.53
N SER A 451 -43.88 12.33 -52.59
CA SER A 451 -43.01 11.17 -52.85
C SER A 451 -43.84 9.87 -52.89
N SER A 452 -43.25 8.81 -53.43
CA SER A 452 -43.83 7.46 -53.43
C SER A 452 -44.19 6.96 -52.03
N ASP A 453 -43.30 7.21 -51.05
CA ASP A 453 -43.50 6.76 -49.67
C ASP A 453 -44.60 7.56 -48.96
N GLN A 454 -44.74 8.87 -49.27
CA GLN A 454 -45.85 9.69 -48.81
C GLN A 454 -47.18 9.20 -49.44
N ALA A 455 -47.17 8.91 -50.71
CA ALA A 455 -48.39 8.43 -51.42
C ALA A 455 -48.87 7.08 -50.84
N LYS A 456 -47.95 6.14 -50.53
CA LYS A 456 -48.29 4.88 -49.87
C LYS A 456 -48.90 5.12 -48.48
N ALA A 457 -48.26 6.00 -47.65
CA ALA A 457 -48.77 6.31 -46.33
C ALA A 457 -50.16 7.00 -46.36
N ILE A 458 -50.43 7.81 -47.39
CA ILE A 458 -51.77 8.42 -47.62
C ILE A 458 -52.80 7.30 -47.92
N LEU A 459 -52.45 6.35 -48.73
CA LEU A 459 -53.36 5.24 -49.08
C LEU A 459 -53.68 4.30 -47.90
N GLU A 460 -52.76 4.16 -46.94
CA GLU A 460 -52.92 3.38 -45.70
C GLU A 460 -53.64 4.18 -44.59
N LEU A 461 -54.07 5.43 -44.85
CA LEU A 461 -54.65 6.32 -43.86
C LEU A 461 -56.06 5.85 -43.51
N ARG A 462 -56.31 5.59 -42.23
CA ARG A 462 -57.61 5.16 -41.72
C ARG A 462 -58.60 6.33 -41.71
N LEU A 463 -59.85 6.19 -42.12
CA LEU A 463 -60.91 7.21 -42.18
C LEU A 463 -61.08 7.95 -40.82
N GLY A 464 -60.91 7.25 -39.69
CA GLY A 464 -60.96 7.89 -38.35
C GLY A 464 -59.90 8.97 -38.10
N ARG A 465 -58.81 8.99 -38.88
CA ARG A 465 -57.76 10.04 -38.77
C ARG A 465 -58.06 11.34 -39.54
N LEU A 466 -59.26 11.42 -40.15
CA LEU A 466 -59.70 12.63 -40.87
C LEU A 466 -60.47 13.59 -39.99
N THR A 467 -60.71 13.29 -38.74
CA THR A 467 -61.43 14.16 -37.79
C THR A 467 -60.58 15.38 -37.44
N GLY A 468 -61.22 16.52 -37.08
CA GLY A 468 -60.52 17.75 -36.73
C GLY A 468 -59.49 17.59 -35.60
N LEU A 469 -59.84 16.78 -34.56
CA LEU A 469 -58.92 16.49 -33.43
C LEU A 469 -57.66 15.79 -33.89
N GLU A 470 -57.75 14.86 -34.84
CA GLU A 470 -56.59 14.16 -35.39
C GLU A 470 -55.73 15.04 -36.30
N GLN A 471 -56.32 16.07 -36.95
CA GLN A 471 -55.55 17.06 -37.73
C GLN A 471 -54.70 17.93 -36.80
N ASP A 472 -55.21 18.31 -35.63
CA ASP A 472 -54.48 19.06 -34.63
C ASP A 472 -53.34 18.20 -34.03
N ASN A 473 -53.61 16.88 -33.76
CA ASN A 473 -52.60 15.94 -33.30
C ASN A 473 -51.46 15.78 -34.31
N LEU A 474 -51.74 15.63 -35.61
CA LEU A 474 -50.73 15.58 -36.66
C LEU A 474 -49.93 16.87 -36.82
N SER A 475 -50.57 18.01 -36.63
CA SER A 475 -49.87 19.31 -36.66
C SER A 475 -48.89 19.43 -35.49
N ASN A 476 -49.32 19.01 -34.30
CA ASN A 476 -48.45 19.02 -33.10
C ASN A 476 -47.32 17.99 -33.28
N GLU A 477 -47.60 16.74 -33.71
CA GLU A 477 -46.56 15.74 -34.01
C GLU A 477 -45.53 16.28 -34.99
N PHE A 478 -45.98 16.98 -36.06
CA PHE A 478 -45.07 17.56 -37.04
C PHE A 478 -44.20 18.66 -36.44
N ALA A 479 -44.76 19.53 -35.63
CA ALA A 479 -44.02 20.60 -34.95
C ALA A 479 -42.96 20.02 -33.99
N ASP A 480 -43.31 18.98 -33.23
CA ASP A 480 -42.39 18.27 -32.32
C ASP A 480 -41.24 17.58 -33.08
N ILE A 481 -41.54 16.91 -34.20
CA ILE A 481 -40.52 16.30 -35.06
C ILE A 481 -39.58 17.36 -35.64
N VAL A 482 -40.11 18.48 -36.11
CA VAL A 482 -39.32 19.56 -36.65
C VAL A 482 -38.40 20.16 -35.61
N SER A 483 -38.92 20.41 -34.39
CA SER A 483 -38.10 20.86 -33.24
C SER A 483 -36.97 19.86 -32.96
N LYS A 484 -37.30 18.59 -32.87
CA LYS A 484 -36.30 17.52 -32.66
C LYS A 484 -35.26 17.47 -33.79
N ILE A 485 -35.62 17.67 -35.04
CA ILE A 485 -34.65 17.72 -36.16
C ILE A 485 -33.67 18.90 -35.98
N ILE A 486 -34.16 20.07 -35.56
CA ILE A 486 -33.32 21.23 -35.29
C ILE A 486 -32.33 20.95 -34.20
N ASP A 487 -32.79 20.41 -33.07
CA ASP A 487 -31.97 20.10 -31.91
C ASP A 487 -30.87 19.07 -32.29
N LEU A 488 -31.30 17.99 -33.00
CA LEU A 488 -30.33 16.97 -33.45
C LEU A 488 -29.33 17.52 -34.47
N GLN A 489 -29.75 18.46 -35.33
CA GLN A 489 -28.88 19.09 -36.28
C GLN A 489 -27.87 20.03 -35.62
N LYS A 490 -28.34 20.82 -34.62
CA LYS A 490 -27.48 21.67 -33.78
C LYS A 490 -26.38 20.89 -33.05
N ILE A 491 -26.70 19.68 -32.51
CA ILE A 491 -25.72 18.81 -31.87
C ILE A 491 -24.63 18.35 -32.85
N LEU A 492 -24.95 18.16 -34.15
CA LEU A 492 -23.99 17.74 -35.16
C LEU A 492 -23.12 18.89 -35.71
N ASP A 493 -23.67 20.08 -35.79
CA ASP A 493 -23.06 21.25 -36.42
C ASP A 493 -22.26 22.09 -35.41
N ASP A 494 -22.67 22.10 -34.14
CA ASP A 494 -22.03 22.88 -33.07
C ASP A 494 -21.29 21.97 -32.06
N LYS A 495 -19.98 22.18 -32.04
CA LYS A 495 -19.07 21.42 -31.14
C LYS A 495 -19.37 21.66 -29.66
N GLU A 496 -19.80 22.87 -29.29
CA GLU A 496 -20.07 23.20 -27.88
C GLU A 496 -21.38 22.54 -27.41
N THR A 497 -22.41 22.54 -28.26
CA THR A 497 -23.65 21.78 -27.97
C THR A 497 -23.40 20.29 -27.78
N LEU A 498 -22.55 19.67 -28.62
CA LEU A 498 -22.15 18.28 -28.49
C LEU A 498 -21.38 18.04 -27.17
N LYS A 499 -20.47 18.95 -26.82
CA LYS A 499 -19.70 18.90 -25.57
C LYS A 499 -20.62 18.96 -24.35
N ASN A 500 -21.54 19.92 -24.31
CA ASN A 500 -22.46 20.07 -23.19
C ASN A 500 -23.34 18.82 -23.02
N LEU A 501 -23.86 18.26 -24.12
CA LEU A 501 -24.64 17.02 -24.09
C LEU A 501 -23.81 15.84 -23.50
N MET A 502 -22.51 15.77 -23.84
CA MET A 502 -21.64 14.74 -23.25
C MET A 502 -21.53 14.93 -21.72
N ILE A 503 -21.34 16.16 -21.25
CA ILE A 503 -21.25 16.48 -19.82
C ILE A 503 -22.55 16.16 -19.11
N ASP A 504 -23.70 16.59 -19.65
CA ASP A 504 -25.02 16.33 -19.07
C ASP A 504 -25.28 14.82 -18.89
N GLU A 505 -24.92 14.01 -19.90
CA GLU A 505 -25.06 12.53 -19.80
C GLU A 505 -24.15 11.93 -18.74
N LEU A 506 -22.91 12.44 -18.55
CA LEU A 506 -21.99 11.95 -17.51
C LEU A 506 -22.47 12.38 -16.12
N ASP A 507 -22.98 13.60 -15.97
CA ASP A 507 -23.57 14.10 -14.71
C ASP A 507 -24.84 13.32 -14.33
N GLU A 508 -25.66 12.94 -15.30
CA GLU A 508 -26.82 12.07 -15.07
C GLU A 508 -26.38 10.69 -14.54
N VAL A 509 -25.34 10.09 -15.12
CA VAL A 509 -24.77 8.82 -14.64
C VAL A 509 -24.22 8.98 -13.22
N LYS A 510 -23.47 10.06 -12.95
CA LYS A 510 -22.94 10.38 -11.62
C LYS A 510 -24.06 10.53 -10.58
N LYS A 511 -25.13 11.23 -10.90
CA LYS A 511 -26.28 11.41 -10.00
C LYS A 511 -26.99 10.11 -9.67
N ASN A 512 -27.11 9.17 -10.63
CA ASN A 512 -27.90 7.95 -10.49
C ASN A 512 -27.10 6.79 -9.88
N PHE A 513 -25.76 6.76 -10.00
CA PHE A 513 -24.91 5.64 -9.65
C PHE A 513 -23.65 6.03 -8.86
N GLY A 514 -23.39 7.33 -8.66
CA GLY A 514 -22.25 7.80 -7.87
C GLY A 514 -22.40 7.43 -6.39
N ASP A 515 -21.31 7.03 -5.77
CA ASP A 515 -21.21 6.70 -4.35
C ASP A 515 -19.91 7.24 -3.75
N GLU A 516 -19.74 7.06 -2.45
CA GLU A 516 -18.53 7.46 -1.75
C GLU A 516 -17.40 6.44 -1.94
N ARG A 517 -16.18 6.92 -1.77
CA ARG A 517 -14.97 6.09 -1.78
C ARG A 517 -14.99 5.11 -0.60
N ARG A 518 -14.61 3.86 -0.84
CA ARG A 518 -14.48 2.81 0.17
C ARG A 518 -13.04 2.68 0.68
N THR A 519 -12.05 2.78 -0.22
CA THR A 519 -10.64 2.59 0.11
C THR A 519 -10.02 3.88 0.64
N LEU A 520 -9.38 3.82 1.80
CA LEU A 520 -8.59 4.92 2.37
C LEU A 520 -7.22 5.02 1.70
N ILE A 521 -6.63 6.21 1.66
CA ILE A 521 -5.30 6.42 1.07
C ILE A 521 -4.46 7.26 2.03
N ASN A 522 -3.34 6.68 2.50
CA ASN A 522 -2.35 7.37 3.32
C ASN A 522 -1.35 8.14 2.42
N ASP A 523 -0.90 9.31 2.87
CA ASP A 523 0.05 10.14 2.10
C ASP A 523 1.43 9.51 1.98
N THR A 524 1.93 8.94 3.07
CA THR A 524 3.25 8.32 3.16
C THR A 524 3.14 6.88 3.59
N ARG A 525 3.98 6.02 3.02
CA ARG A 525 4.06 4.62 3.44
C ARG A 525 4.70 4.53 4.82
N ARG A 526 4.02 3.94 5.79
CA ARG A 526 4.62 3.47 7.05
C ARG A 526 5.37 2.17 6.74
N GLY A 527 6.69 2.29 6.52
CA GLY A 527 7.53 1.09 6.46
C GLY A 527 7.59 0.46 7.85
N ILE A 528 7.17 -0.80 7.98
CA ILE A 528 7.39 -1.58 9.20
C ILE A 528 8.89 -1.82 9.33
N THR A 529 9.49 -1.33 10.42
CA THR A 529 10.90 -1.57 10.74
C THR A 529 11.02 -2.82 11.62
N ASN A 530 12.23 -3.39 11.72
CA ASN A 530 12.45 -4.50 12.65
C ASN A 530 12.14 -4.12 14.11
N GLU A 531 12.22 -2.84 14.44
CA GLU A 531 11.91 -2.31 15.76
C GLU A 531 10.39 -2.37 16.05
N ASP A 532 9.56 -2.09 15.04
CA ASP A 532 8.09 -2.15 15.15
C ASP A 532 7.54 -3.59 15.34
N LEU A 533 8.39 -4.60 15.07
CA LEU A 533 8.07 -6.02 15.21
C LEU A 533 8.45 -6.60 16.59
N ILE A 534 9.11 -5.82 17.44
CA ILE A 534 9.67 -6.26 18.71
C ILE A 534 9.06 -5.42 19.83
N PRO A 535 8.50 -6.05 20.89
CA PRO A 535 7.93 -5.31 22.01
C PRO A 535 9.01 -4.48 22.72
N GLU A 536 8.66 -3.25 23.06
CA GLU A 536 9.49 -2.44 23.92
C GLU A 536 9.30 -2.91 25.37
N GLU A 537 10.33 -3.50 25.94
CA GLU A 537 10.36 -4.01 27.31
C GLU A 537 11.69 -3.71 27.97
N MET A 538 11.67 -3.58 29.30
CA MET A 538 12.91 -3.43 30.05
C MET A 538 13.65 -4.77 30.13
N ARG A 539 14.92 -4.74 29.74
CA ARG A 539 15.80 -5.93 29.74
C ARG A 539 17.06 -5.67 30.58
N VAL A 540 17.52 -6.70 31.24
CA VAL A 540 18.79 -6.71 31.91
C VAL A 540 19.86 -7.20 30.93
N LEU A 541 20.72 -6.28 30.47
CA LEU A 541 21.89 -6.60 29.65
C LEU A 541 23.07 -6.95 30.56
N THR A 542 23.62 -8.13 30.41
CA THR A 542 24.85 -8.54 31.08
C THR A 542 25.97 -8.77 30.07
N VAL A 543 27.13 -8.20 30.34
CA VAL A 543 28.33 -8.38 29.53
C VAL A 543 29.41 -8.99 30.38
N SER A 544 29.96 -10.13 29.94
CA SER A 544 31.05 -10.79 30.65
C SER A 544 32.44 -10.23 30.23
N ARG A 545 33.43 -10.50 31.05
CA ARG A 545 34.83 -10.10 30.79
C ARG A 545 35.40 -10.71 29.50
N SER A 546 35.00 -11.92 29.16
CA SER A 546 35.39 -12.55 27.89
C SER A 546 34.61 -11.98 26.68
N GLY A 547 33.78 -10.95 26.88
CA GLY A 547 33.03 -10.27 25.82
C GLY A 547 31.77 -11.05 25.39
N TYR A 548 31.19 -11.93 26.21
CA TYR A 548 29.88 -12.51 25.99
C TYR A 548 28.79 -11.57 26.48
N ALA A 549 27.77 -11.39 25.68
CA ALA A 549 26.62 -10.58 26.03
C ALA A 549 25.33 -11.40 25.94
N LYS A 550 24.40 -11.12 26.83
CA LYS A 550 23.04 -11.66 26.84
C LYS A 550 22.07 -10.65 27.43
N THR A 551 20.81 -10.78 27.06
CA THR A 551 19.73 -10.03 27.67
C THR A 551 18.75 -10.99 28.37
N GLN A 552 18.04 -10.48 29.38
CA GLN A 552 17.02 -11.19 30.13
C GLN A 552 15.86 -10.22 30.42
N PRO A 553 14.60 -10.66 30.37
CA PRO A 553 13.48 -9.83 30.83
C PRO A 553 13.66 -9.41 32.29
N LEU A 554 13.34 -8.17 32.65
CA LEU A 554 13.47 -7.68 34.02
C LEU A 554 12.62 -8.48 34.99
N ASP A 555 11.48 -8.99 34.56
CA ASP A 555 10.57 -9.82 35.39
C ASP A 555 11.19 -11.14 35.91
N GLU A 556 12.26 -11.63 35.29
CA GLU A 556 12.99 -12.79 35.79
C GLU A 556 13.83 -12.45 37.06
N TYR A 557 14.02 -11.16 37.37
CA TYR A 557 14.70 -10.62 38.53
C TYR A 557 13.74 -10.20 39.64
N ARG A 558 12.57 -10.82 39.82
CA ARG A 558 11.58 -10.49 40.84
C ARG A 558 12.19 -10.30 42.23
N GLU A 559 11.77 -9.25 42.91
CA GLU A 559 12.12 -8.94 44.30
C GLU A 559 11.93 -10.17 45.20
N GLN A 560 12.89 -10.46 46.04
CA GLN A 560 12.75 -11.41 47.16
C GLN A 560 12.54 -10.63 48.44
N ARG A 561 11.46 -10.98 49.20
CA ARG A 561 11.21 -10.41 50.50
C ARG A 561 12.41 -10.60 51.45
N ARG A 562 12.62 -9.68 52.40
CA ARG A 562 13.70 -9.69 53.42
C ARG A 562 13.87 -11.11 53.99
N GLY A 563 15.13 -11.63 53.89
CA GLY A 563 15.50 -12.98 54.36
C GLY A 563 15.62 -14.03 53.24
N GLY A 564 15.37 -13.73 51.95
CA GLY A 564 15.60 -14.64 50.84
C GLY A 564 17.09 -14.79 50.53
N GLN A 565 17.50 -16.00 50.11
CA GLN A 565 18.84 -16.23 49.57
C GLN A 565 18.87 -15.65 48.14
N GLY A 566 19.75 -14.68 47.88
CA GLY A 566 19.96 -14.10 46.54
C GLY A 566 20.17 -15.18 45.47
N LYS A 567 19.56 -14.99 44.29
CA LYS A 567 19.81 -15.86 43.15
C LYS A 567 21.03 -15.36 42.40
N ALA A 568 21.95 -16.23 42.04
CA ALA A 568 23.12 -15.86 41.21
C ALA A 568 22.61 -15.37 39.83
N ALA A 569 23.08 -14.24 39.38
CA ALA A 569 22.76 -13.65 38.06
C ALA A 569 23.29 -14.52 36.89
N ALA A 570 24.27 -15.38 37.14
CA ALA A 570 24.72 -16.41 36.22
C ALA A 570 25.32 -17.59 37.04
N ALA A 571 25.02 -18.85 36.67
CA ALA A 571 25.81 -19.98 37.06
C ALA A 571 27.03 -20.01 36.14
N VAL A 572 28.08 -19.29 36.55
CA VAL A 572 29.34 -19.25 35.80
C VAL A 572 30.18 -20.42 36.26
N LYS A 573 30.61 -21.25 35.29
CA LYS A 573 31.85 -22.02 35.49
C LYS A 573 32.94 -21.01 35.85
N GLU A 574 33.79 -21.32 36.75
CA GLU A 574 34.75 -20.47 37.49
C GLU A 574 35.65 -19.47 36.67
N GLU A 575 35.42 -19.26 35.36
CA GLU A 575 36.31 -18.56 34.46
C GLU A 575 35.79 -17.29 33.76
N ASP A 576 34.46 -16.99 33.74
CA ASP A 576 33.93 -15.83 33.00
C ASP A 576 32.94 -14.99 33.83
N LEU A 577 33.35 -13.76 34.15
CA LEU A 577 32.66 -12.88 35.07
C LEU A 577 31.83 -11.80 34.36
N ILE A 578 30.71 -11.43 34.97
CA ILE A 578 29.95 -10.24 34.53
C ILE A 578 30.77 -8.99 34.85
N GLN A 579 31.13 -8.25 33.81
CA GLN A 579 31.83 -7.01 33.90
C GLN A 579 30.88 -5.82 33.99
N ASN A 580 29.81 -5.83 33.17
CA ASN A 580 28.83 -4.78 33.09
C ASN A 580 27.44 -5.35 33.18
N LEU A 581 26.57 -4.65 33.90
CA LEU A 581 25.12 -4.93 34.00
C LEU A 581 24.39 -3.62 33.77
N TYR A 582 23.42 -3.63 32.85
CA TYR A 582 22.59 -2.50 32.51
C TYR A 582 21.13 -2.89 32.50
N VAL A 583 20.25 -2.06 33.00
CA VAL A 583 18.78 -2.18 32.83
C VAL A 583 18.38 -1.21 31.77
N LEU A 584 17.95 -1.70 30.60
CA LEU A 584 17.75 -0.89 29.39
C LEU A 584 16.47 -1.30 28.68
N SER A 585 15.80 -0.37 27.97
CA SER A 585 14.75 -0.71 27.03
C SER A 585 15.31 -1.60 25.89
N SER A 586 14.54 -2.57 25.45
CA SER A 586 14.86 -3.42 24.29
C SER A 586 15.21 -2.61 23.04
N HIS A 587 14.59 -1.45 22.86
CA HIS A 587 14.79 -0.54 21.73
C HIS A 587 15.96 0.42 21.89
N MET A 588 16.60 0.46 23.08
CA MET A 588 17.72 1.36 23.33
C MET A 588 18.93 1.04 22.45
N GLN A 589 19.59 2.08 21.99
CA GLN A 589 20.85 1.98 21.23
C GLN A 589 22.03 1.88 22.18
N ILE A 590 22.93 0.95 21.95
CA ILE A 590 24.21 0.91 22.65
C ILE A 590 25.37 1.19 21.69
N LEU A 591 26.32 1.95 22.16
CA LEU A 591 27.61 2.21 21.51
C LEU A 591 28.67 1.31 22.10
N CYS A 592 29.23 0.40 21.30
CA CYS A 592 30.29 -0.51 21.70
C CYS A 592 31.63 0.08 21.26
N PHE A 593 32.41 0.57 22.21
CA PHE A 593 33.76 1.12 21.97
C PHE A 593 34.80 0.01 22.05
N THR A 594 35.78 0.04 21.15
CA THR A 594 36.81 -0.98 21.07
C THR A 594 38.17 -0.49 21.56
N THR A 595 39.03 -1.43 21.94
CA THR A 595 40.41 -1.17 22.35
C THR A 595 41.25 -0.46 21.28
N LYS A 596 40.87 -0.56 19.99
CA LYS A 596 41.49 0.12 18.85
C LYS A 596 40.88 1.50 18.57
N GLY A 597 39.97 1.99 19.43
CA GLY A 597 39.34 3.30 19.29
C GLY A 597 38.30 3.42 18.19
N LYS A 598 37.69 2.33 17.79
CA LYS A 598 36.49 2.30 16.95
C LYS A 598 35.22 2.25 17.81
N VAL A 599 34.08 2.61 17.22
CA VAL A 599 32.77 2.46 17.82
C VAL A 599 31.84 1.74 16.84
N PHE A 600 31.05 0.83 17.37
CA PHE A 600 29.99 0.09 16.67
C PHE A 600 28.67 0.36 17.36
N TRP A 601 27.58 0.15 16.61
CA TRP A 601 26.20 0.32 17.09
C TRP A 601 25.53 -1.04 17.20
N LEU A 602 24.79 -1.25 18.26
CA LEU A 602 23.96 -2.42 18.46
C LEU A 602 22.68 -2.00 19.17
N LYS A 603 21.54 -2.55 18.79
CA LYS A 603 20.31 -2.41 19.54
C LYS A 603 20.24 -3.49 20.63
N VAL A 604 19.64 -3.17 21.76
CA VAL A 604 19.52 -4.15 22.88
C VAL A 604 18.78 -5.42 22.42
N TYR A 605 17.75 -5.31 21.58
CA TYR A 605 17.01 -6.46 21.05
C TYR A 605 17.81 -7.34 20.08
N GLU A 606 18.92 -6.88 19.52
CA GLU A 606 19.82 -7.66 18.68
C GLU A 606 20.69 -8.63 19.52
N ILE A 607 20.77 -8.39 20.82
CA ILE A 607 21.50 -9.25 21.76
C ILE A 607 20.55 -10.38 22.19
N PRO A 608 20.97 -11.66 22.08
CA PRO A 608 20.08 -12.78 22.32
C PRO A 608 19.56 -12.82 23.75
N VAL A 609 18.27 -13.11 23.89
CA VAL A 609 17.67 -13.46 25.18
C VAL A 609 18.18 -14.85 25.59
N ALA A 610 18.72 -14.97 26.78
CA ALA A 610 19.29 -16.23 27.26
C ALA A 610 19.03 -16.41 28.76
N SER A 611 18.90 -17.67 29.19
CA SER A 611 18.67 -18.00 30.60
C SER A 611 19.85 -17.57 31.50
N ARG A 612 19.59 -17.47 32.80
CA ARG A 612 20.64 -17.12 33.80
C ARG A 612 21.88 -18.00 33.74
N THR A 613 21.76 -19.28 33.40
CA THR A 613 22.83 -20.24 33.32
C THR A 613 23.58 -20.25 32.00
N SER A 614 23.07 -19.58 30.98
CA SER A 614 23.68 -19.49 29.65
C SER A 614 24.84 -18.47 29.63
N LYS A 615 25.89 -18.72 28.84
CA LYS A 615 27.01 -17.79 28.62
C LYS A 615 26.59 -16.56 27.75
N GLY A 616 25.52 -16.67 26.95
CA GLY A 616 25.18 -15.66 25.95
C GLY A 616 25.97 -15.83 24.66
N ARG A 617 26.10 -14.77 23.87
CA ARG A 617 26.78 -14.74 22.57
C ARG A 617 27.99 -13.79 22.63
N PRO A 618 29.15 -14.17 22.05
CA PRO A 618 30.30 -13.26 21.99
C PRO A 618 30.00 -12.01 21.19
N LEU A 619 30.29 -10.84 21.71
CA LEU A 619 30.13 -9.55 21.01
C LEU A 619 30.92 -9.51 19.70
N VAL A 620 32.08 -10.17 19.64
CA VAL A 620 32.89 -10.30 18.41
C VAL A 620 32.15 -10.97 17.27
N ASN A 621 31.15 -11.82 17.55
CA ASN A 621 30.31 -12.49 16.56
C ASN A 621 29.12 -11.63 16.13
N MET A 622 28.84 -10.55 16.85
CA MET A 622 27.73 -9.61 16.54
C MET A 622 28.26 -8.32 15.91
N LEU A 623 29.53 -8.00 16.13
CA LEU A 623 30.22 -6.84 15.61
C LEU A 623 31.34 -7.29 14.67
N ASN A 624 31.57 -6.57 13.59
CA ASN A 624 32.66 -6.85 12.65
C ASN A 624 33.97 -6.34 13.21
N LEU A 625 34.53 -7.02 14.24
CA LEU A 625 35.79 -6.68 14.87
C LEU A 625 36.97 -7.31 14.14
N ASP A 626 38.14 -6.66 14.19
CA ASP A 626 39.39 -7.22 13.73
C ASP A 626 39.93 -8.28 14.75
N ASP A 627 40.77 -9.22 14.33
CA ASP A 627 41.23 -10.36 15.14
C ASP A 627 41.85 -9.96 16.51
N ASP A 628 42.51 -8.79 16.60
CA ASP A 628 43.13 -8.27 17.82
C ASP A 628 42.30 -7.16 18.50
N GLU A 629 41.02 -7.03 18.15
CA GLU A 629 40.14 -5.97 18.64
C GLU A 629 39.13 -6.58 19.63
N SER A 630 38.95 -5.93 20.77
CA SER A 630 37.94 -6.30 21.77
C SER A 630 37.15 -5.05 22.20
N VAL A 631 35.91 -5.31 22.68
CA VAL A 631 35.07 -4.23 23.25
C VAL A 631 35.73 -3.77 24.55
N SER A 632 35.98 -2.49 24.66
CA SER A 632 36.58 -1.83 25.83
C SER A 632 35.52 -1.28 26.77
N ASP A 633 34.43 -0.74 26.19
CA ASP A 633 33.37 -0.10 26.95
C ASP A 633 32.05 -0.07 26.16
N ILE A 634 30.93 0.03 26.88
CA ILE A 634 29.57 0.08 26.31
C ILE A 634 28.84 1.27 26.90
N LEU A 635 28.31 2.13 26.03
CA LEU A 635 27.48 3.28 26.44
C LEU A 635 26.06 3.14 25.90
N PRO A 636 25.07 3.09 26.78
CA PRO A 636 23.67 3.23 26.39
C PRO A 636 23.38 4.64 25.91
N VAL A 637 22.64 4.79 24.81
CA VAL A 637 22.27 6.10 24.25
C VAL A 637 20.78 6.07 23.90
N SER A 638 20.01 6.93 24.53
CA SER A 638 18.59 7.14 24.23
C SER A 638 18.40 8.00 22.98
N GLU A 639 19.15 9.10 22.90
CA GLU A 639 19.07 10.06 21.82
C GLU A 639 20.45 10.65 21.51
N PHE A 640 20.74 10.95 20.23
CA PHE A 640 21.99 11.58 19.81
C PHE A 640 21.92 13.12 19.90
N SER A 641 21.98 13.62 21.10
CA SER A 641 21.90 15.06 21.41
C SER A 641 23.10 15.84 20.91
N GLU A 642 22.88 17.09 20.47
CA GLU A 642 23.96 18.05 20.14
C GLU A 642 24.59 18.68 21.39
N ASN A 643 23.93 18.57 22.54
CA ASN A 643 24.39 19.18 23.81
C ASN A 643 25.14 18.18 24.68
N GLU A 644 25.28 16.95 24.29
CA GLU A 644 25.99 15.90 25.00
C GLU A 644 27.25 15.49 24.25
N TYR A 645 28.22 14.99 25.02
CA TYR A 645 29.54 14.62 24.53
C TYR A 645 29.93 13.24 25.00
N ILE A 646 30.72 12.55 24.20
CA ILE A 646 31.43 11.34 24.62
C ILE A 646 32.82 11.76 25.03
N PHE A 647 33.12 11.61 26.32
CA PHE A 647 34.44 11.78 26.87
C PHE A 647 35.18 10.44 26.82
N MET A 648 36.41 10.42 26.34
CA MET A 648 37.20 9.23 26.12
C MET A 648 38.56 9.38 26.79
N ALA A 649 39.11 8.31 27.36
CA ALA A 649 40.45 8.28 27.96
C ALA A 649 41.24 7.05 27.50
N THR A 650 42.53 7.23 27.24
CA THR A 650 43.44 6.17 26.79
C THR A 650 44.40 5.75 27.89
N LYS A 651 44.96 4.54 27.77
CA LYS A 651 45.93 3.96 28.70
C LYS A 651 47.16 4.87 28.95
N LYS A 652 47.59 5.62 27.92
CA LYS A 652 48.69 6.56 28.03
C LYS A 652 48.30 7.94 28.59
N GLY A 653 47.05 8.11 29.03
CA GLY A 653 46.57 9.33 29.68
C GLY A 653 46.14 10.46 28.71
N THR A 654 45.88 10.12 27.47
CA THR A 654 45.27 11.04 26.50
C THR A 654 43.75 11.06 26.70
N THR A 655 43.15 12.24 26.63
CA THR A 655 41.72 12.43 26.74
C THR A 655 41.16 13.15 25.53
N LYS A 656 39.91 12.89 25.22
CA LYS A 656 39.21 13.49 24.10
C LYS A 656 37.72 13.68 24.42
N LYS A 657 37.15 14.80 23.98
CA LYS A 657 35.74 15.08 24.05
C LYS A 657 35.20 15.22 22.62
N THR A 658 34.14 14.48 22.28
CA THR A 658 33.52 14.49 20.95
C THR A 658 32.00 14.60 21.09
N ASN A 659 31.36 15.46 20.32
CA ASN A 659 29.90 15.61 20.37
C ASN A 659 29.18 14.31 20.01
N LEU A 660 28.13 13.94 20.78
CA LEU A 660 27.39 12.69 20.64
C LEU A 660 26.68 12.60 19.30
N SER A 661 26.18 13.71 18.75
CA SER A 661 25.51 13.76 17.46
C SER A 661 26.38 13.29 16.29
N LEU A 662 27.72 13.37 16.39
CA LEU A 662 28.63 12.86 15.36
C LEU A 662 28.66 11.35 15.24
N PHE A 663 28.01 10.64 16.16
CA PHE A 663 27.88 9.16 16.17
C PHE A 663 26.48 8.70 15.74
N SER A 664 25.60 9.58 15.28
CA SER A 664 24.24 9.25 14.86
C SER A 664 24.18 8.37 13.59
N LYS A 665 25.13 8.50 12.66
CA LYS A 665 25.19 7.70 11.43
C LYS A 665 25.86 6.36 11.69
N LYS A 666 25.09 5.29 11.46
CA LYS A 666 25.50 3.89 11.69
C LYS A 666 26.27 3.32 10.49
N TYR A 667 27.35 2.62 10.75
CA TYR A 667 28.16 1.91 9.75
C TYR A 667 28.48 0.51 10.23
N LYS A 668 28.23 -0.50 9.40
CA LYS A 668 28.48 -1.92 9.73
C LYS A 668 29.95 -2.23 10.03
N SER A 669 30.88 -1.49 9.42
CA SER A 669 32.35 -1.65 9.65
C SER A 669 32.84 -0.90 10.89
N GLY A 670 31.96 -0.28 11.67
CA GLY A 670 32.33 0.66 12.69
C GLY A 670 32.98 1.95 12.17
N ILE A 671 33.18 2.91 13.03
CA ILE A 671 33.87 4.14 12.68
C ILE A 671 34.94 4.45 13.75
N LYS A 672 35.97 5.18 13.38
CA LYS A 672 36.94 5.69 14.34
C LYS A 672 36.29 6.71 15.27
N ALA A 673 36.38 6.47 16.57
CA ALA A 673 35.97 7.36 17.64
C ALA A 673 37.15 8.19 18.14
N ILE A 674 38.37 7.63 18.17
CA ILE A 674 39.62 8.27 18.54
C ILE A 674 40.79 7.71 17.71
N ASN A 675 41.76 8.51 17.39
CA ASN A 675 43.02 8.04 16.79
C ASN A 675 44.04 7.77 17.88
N LEU A 676 44.43 6.49 18.03
CA LEU A 676 45.34 6.03 19.05
C LEU A 676 46.79 6.06 18.53
N ASP A 677 47.76 6.33 19.43
CA ASP A 677 49.16 6.15 19.14
C ASP A 677 49.57 4.65 19.22
N GLU A 678 50.74 4.29 18.69
CA GLU A 678 51.29 2.92 18.81
C GLU A 678 51.32 2.49 20.29
N ASP A 679 50.85 1.27 20.55
CA ASP A 679 50.75 0.65 21.88
C ASP A 679 49.84 1.37 22.88
N ASP A 680 48.97 2.31 22.43
CA ASP A 680 47.95 2.90 23.29
C ASP A 680 46.61 2.15 23.08
N LYS A 681 45.74 2.17 24.08
CA LYS A 681 44.40 1.54 24.06
C LYS A 681 43.39 2.47 24.71
N LEU A 682 42.18 2.46 24.18
CA LEU A 682 41.05 3.10 24.85
C LEU A 682 40.74 2.29 26.12
N ILE A 683 40.56 2.95 27.27
CA ILE A 683 40.31 2.31 28.56
C ILE A 683 38.95 2.63 29.16
N GLY A 684 38.32 3.71 28.73
CA GLY A 684 37.02 4.11 29.25
C GLY A 684 36.40 5.24 28.45
N THR A 685 35.08 5.27 28.47
CA THR A 685 34.22 6.26 27.83
C THR A 685 33.10 6.69 28.78
N ALA A 686 32.63 7.93 28.67
CA ALA A 686 31.51 8.43 29.45
C ALA A 686 30.71 9.44 28.64
N ILE A 687 29.39 9.49 28.83
CA ILE A 687 28.56 10.58 28.31
C ILE A 687 28.60 11.72 29.30
N THR A 688 28.80 12.95 28.82
CA THR A 688 28.91 14.14 29.61
C THR A 688 28.10 15.30 29.04
N SER A 689 27.70 16.24 29.91
CA SER A 689 26.88 17.41 29.54
C SER A 689 27.70 18.59 29.00
N GLY A 690 29.02 18.55 29.07
CA GLY A 690 29.92 19.67 28.69
C GLY A 690 30.53 20.44 29.86
N GLU A 691 30.03 20.27 31.08
CA GLU A 691 30.45 21.02 32.28
C GLU A 691 30.87 20.11 33.45
N GLU A 692 30.96 18.80 33.22
CA GLU A 692 31.23 17.81 34.25
C GLU A 692 32.69 17.86 34.78
N GLU A 693 32.87 17.41 36.03
CA GLU A 693 34.22 17.19 36.61
C GLU A 693 34.72 15.79 36.20
N ILE A 694 35.86 15.75 35.58
CA ILE A 694 36.50 14.50 35.11
C ILE A 694 37.61 14.10 36.09
N LEU A 695 37.58 12.82 36.45
CA LEU A 695 38.60 12.22 37.29
C LEU A 695 39.35 11.13 36.54
N LEU A 696 40.65 11.21 36.55
CA LEU A 696 41.57 10.25 35.93
C LEU A 696 42.49 9.66 36.97
N ALA A 697 42.44 8.33 37.15
CA ALA A 697 43.28 7.63 38.13
C ALA A 697 44.41 6.82 37.48
N SER A 698 45.61 6.89 38.03
CA SER A 698 46.78 6.16 37.51
C SER A 698 47.18 4.97 38.41
N SER A 699 47.84 4.00 37.82
CA SER A 699 48.39 2.83 38.53
C SER A 699 49.38 3.16 39.66
N ALA A 700 49.96 4.36 39.61
CA ALA A 700 50.86 4.89 40.66
C ALA A 700 50.11 5.46 41.86
N GLY A 701 48.82 5.30 41.96
CA GLY A 701 47.98 5.83 43.06
C GLY A 701 47.79 7.32 43.02
N LYS A 702 47.84 7.94 41.84
CA LYS A 702 47.56 9.37 41.64
C LYS A 702 46.24 9.56 40.94
N LEU A 703 45.53 10.64 41.25
CA LEU A 703 44.30 11.06 40.64
C LEU A 703 44.36 12.55 40.28
N ILE A 704 43.92 12.89 39.09
CA ILE A 704 43.73 14.28 38.68
C ILE A 704 42.24 14.52 38.50
N ARG A 705 41.74 15.63 39.05
CA ARG A 705 40.37 16.14 38.88
C ARG A 705 40.46 17.45 38.10
N PHE A 706 39.66 17.62 37.06
CA PHE A 706 39.57 18.82 36.25
C PHE A 706 38.21 18.96 35.60
N ASN A 707 37.77 20.19 35.34
CA ASN A 707 36.53 20.41 34.61
C ASN A 707 36.70 20.05 33.11
N GLU A 708 35.74 19.35 32.54
CA GLU A 708 35.80 18.89 31.14
C GLU A 708 35.84 20.02 30.10
N SER A 709 35.46 21.28 30.48
CA SER A 709 35.61 22.47 29.63
C SER A 709 37.05 22.72 29.22
N HIS A 710 38.02 22.21 30.02
CA HIS A 710 39.44 22.25 29.67
C HIS A 710 39.78 21.36 28.46
N VAL A 711 38.89 20.48 28.03
CA VAL A 711 39.04 19.65 26.83
C VAL A 711 38.07 20.18 25.81
N ARG A 712 38.55 20.87 24.79
CA ARG A 712 37.70 21.37 23.70
C ARG A 712 37.02 20.19 22.95
N PRO A 713 35.78 20.32 22.46
CA PRO A 713 35.21 19.38 21.56
C PRO A 713 36.04 19.17 20.30
N MET A 714 36.22 17.92 19.86
CA MET A 714 37.05 17.53 18.72
C MET A 714 36.33 16.56 17.80
N GLY A 715 36.68 16.57 16.51
CA GLY A 715 36.15 15.64 15.55
C GLY A 715 36.58 14.19 15.83
N ARG A 716 35.86 13.20 15.31
CA ARG A 716 36.05 11.77 15.61
C ARG A 716 37.47 11.23 15.37
N THR A 717 38.16 11.71 14.35
CA THR A 717 39.52 11.24 13.97
C THR A 717 40.65 11.96 14.69
N ALA A 718 40.38 12.86 15.63
CA ALA A 718 41.39 13.53 16.39
C ALA A 718 42.05 12.58 17.41
N ARG A 719 43.34 12.81 17.75
CA ARG A 719 44.07 12.05 18.78
C ARG A 719 43.64 12.39 20.21
N GLY A 720 43.19 13.62 20.43
CA GLY A 720 42.90 14.11 21.76
C GLY A 720 44.05 14.98 22.33
N VAL A 721 43.96 15.24 23.61
CA VAL A 721 44.91 16.07 24.37
C VAL A 721 45.34 15.35 25.65
N ARG A 722 46.47 15.71 26.23
CA ARG A 722 46.94 15.10 27.48
C ARG A 722 45.97 15.44 28.63
N GLY A 723 45.36 14.40 29.23
CA GLY A 723 44.55 14.53 30.44
C GLY A 723 45.37 14.47 31.73
N ILE A 724 46.24 13.49 31.82
CA ILE A 724 47.17 13.33 32.96
C ILE A 724 48.59 13.08 32.45
N ARG A 725 49.59 13.47 33.19
CA ARG A 725 51.02 13.21 32.91
C ARG A 725 51.44 11.97 33.68
N LEU A 726 51.70 10.89 32.96
CA LEU A 726 52.19 9.61 33.49
C LEU A 726 53.71 9.52 33.31
N LYS A 727 54.38 8.79 34.21
CA LYS A 727 55.80 8.39 34.06
C LYS A 727 55.90 7.15 33.15
N LYS A 728 57.15 6.75 32.84
CA LYS A 728 57.45 5.71 31.84
C LYS A 728 56.70 4.38 32.06
N ASP A 729 56.50 3.94 33.31
CA ASP A 729 55.85 2.64 33.62
C ASP A 729 54.44 2.80 34.24
N GLU A 730 53.94 4.04 34.31
CA GLU A 730 52.60 4.36 34.81
C GLU A 730 51.55 4.25 33.67
N LYS A 731 50.38 3.76 34.00
CA LYS A 731 49.26 3.70 33.10
C LYS A 731 48.03 4.32 33.73
N LEU A 732 47.13 4.89 32.89
CA LEU A 732 45.80 5.26 33.31
C LEU A 732 44.98 3.97 33.51
N ILE A 733 44.22 3.92 34.62
CA ILE A 733 43.43 2.72 34.99
C ILE A 733 41.95 3.01 35.09
N SER A 734 41.53 4.24 35.37
CA SER A 734 40.09 4.58 35.47
C SER A 734 39.81 5.99 34.96
N LEU A 735 38.69 6.16 34.31
CA LEU A 735 37.98 7.40 33.97
C LEU A 735 36.69 7.43 34.76
N MET A 736 36.38 8.49 35.44
CA MET A 736 35.16 8.71 36.20
C MET A 736 34.60 10.10 35.91
N VAL A 737 33.30 10.27 35.92
CA VAL A 737 32.57 11.56 35.89
C VAL A 737 32.23 11.89 37.33
N GLY A 738 32.66 13.06 37.82
CA GLY A 738 32.56 13.42 39.22
C GLY A 738 31.09 13.59 39.67
N ASP A 739 30.74 12.89 40.72
CA ASP A 739 29.45 13.02 41.41
C ASP A 739 29.70 13.45 42.87
N PRO A 740 29.23 14.64 43.27
CA PRO A 740 29.48 15.15 44.63
C PRO A 740 28.85 14.29 45.74
N SER A 741 27.82 13.49 45.43
CA SER A 741 27.16 12.61 46.41
C SER A 741 27.97 11.37 46.72
N LYS A 742 28.95 10.99 45.85
CA LYS A 742 29.67 9.72 45.92
C LYS A 742 31.08 9.90 46.47
N THR A 743 31.63 8.78 46.97
CA THR A 743 33.03 8.68 47.44
C THR A 743 33.88 7.93 46.43
N ILE A 744 35.19 8.22 46.40
CA ILE A 744 36.13 7.53 45.50
C ILE A 744 36.74 6.33 46.24
N LEU A 745 36.38 5.15 45.79
CA LEU A 745 37.01 3.91 46.20
C LEU A 745 38.31 3.68 45.40
N CYS A 746 39.40 3.41 46.08
CA CYS A 746 40.68 3.05 45.51
C CYS A 746 41.09 1.63 45.98
N VAL A 747 41.47 0.76 45.07
CA VAL A 747 41.88 -0.63 45.35
C VAL A 747 43.25 -0.89 44.73
N SER A 748 44.10 -1.63 45.44
CA SER A 748 45.45 -2.00 44.99
C SER A 748 45.63 -3.52 44.81
N GLU A 749 46.67 -3.91 44.06
CA GLU A 749 46.92 -5.32 43.65
C GLU A 749 47.12 -6.27 44.82
N ASN A 750 47.58 -5.86 45.99
CA ASN A 750 47.75 -6.71 47.15
C ASN A 750 46.55 -6.70 48.12
N GLY A 751 45.37 -6.24 47.66
CA GLY A 751 44.12 -6.33 48.39
C GLY A 751 43.89 -5.23 49.43
N PHE A 752 44.54 -4.12 49.29
CA PHE A 752 44.30 -2.91 50.12
C PHE A 752 43.32 -2.00 49.41
N GLY A 753 42.42 -1.37 50.19
CA GLY A 753 41.49 -0.37 49.66
C GLY A 753 41.07 0.65 50.66
N LYS A 754 40.49 1.73 50.19
CA LYS A 754 39.92 2.84 51.00
C LYS A 754 38.93 3.64 50.20
N LYS A 755 38.03 4.31 50.88
CA LYS A 755 37.22 5.40 50.34
C LYS A 755 37.83 6.74 50.66
N THR A 756 37.61 7.74 49.80
CA THR A 756 38.03 9.15 50.03
C THR A 756 36.95 10.05 49.44
N LYS A 757 36.57 11.10 50.17
CA LYS A 757 35.58 12.09 49.68
C LYS A 757 36.07 12.80 48.42
N LEU A 758 35.16 13.09 47.51
CA LEU A 758 35.51 13.81 46.28
C LEU A 758 36.10 15.21 46.57
N ASP A 759 35.67 15.89 47.63
CA ASP A 759 36.13 17.21 48.00
C ASP A 759 37.59 17.25 48.48
N ASP A 760 38.15 16.12 48.90
CA ASP A 760 39.58 16.02 49.25
C ASP A 760 40.48 16.12 48.01
N PHE A 761 39.92 16.05 46.78
CA PHE A 761 40.66 16.17 45.54
C PHE A 761 40.45 17.57 44.93
N PRO A 762 41.41 18.47 44.99
CA PRO A 762 41.27 19.80 44.40
C PRO A 762 41.16 19.72 42.87
N SER A 763 40.30 20.53 42.29
CA SER A 763 40.20 20.67 40.84
C SER A 763 41.42 21.38 40.27
N HIS A 764 42.02 20.87 39.22
CA HIS A 764 43.27 21.37 38.61
C HIS A 764 43.06 21.59 37.11
N ASN A 765 44.08 22.17 36.46
CA ASN A 765 44.15 22.12 35.02
C ASN A 765 44.55 20.72 34.54
N ARG A 766 43.97 20.25 33.39
CA ARG A 766 44.35 18.98 32.77
C ARG A 766 45.84 18.88 32.44
N GLY A 767 46.38 17.70 32.30
CA GLY A 767 47.76 17.44 31.87
C GLY A 767 48.82 17.55 33.00
N GLY A 768 48.38 17.76 34.25
CA GLY A 768 49.20 17.67 35.45
C GLY A 768 49.52 16.23 35.87
N GLN A 769 50.30 16.04 36.94
CA GLN A 769 50.59 14.71 37.51
C GLN A 769 49.49 14.23 38.46
N GLY A 770 48.50 15.05 38.78
CA GLY A 770 47.52 14.78 39.80
C GLY A 770 48.07 14.78 41.22
N VAL A 771 47.17 14.47 42.17
CA VAL A 771 47.50 14.35 43.61
C VAL A 771 47.46 12.89 44.02
N ILE A 772 48.09 12.55 45.13
CA ILE A 772 48.05 11.18 45.65
C ILE A 772 46.62 10.84 46.08
N SER A 773 46.05 9.82 45.51
CA SER A 773 44.78 9.22 45.91
C SER A 773 44.98 8.05 46.86
N MET A 774 46.02 7.21 46.61
CA MET A 774 46.47 6.14 47.48
C MET A 774 48.00 6.10 47.45
N LYS A 775 48.64 6.04 48.60
CA LYS A 775 50.05 5.90 48.67
C LYS A 775 50.44 4.46 48.33
N THR A 776 51.11 4.24 47.19
CA THR A 776 51.56 2.90 46.74
C THR A 776 52.95 2.59 47.33
N SER A 777 53.19 1.34 47.66
CA SER A 777 54.46 0.79 48.20
C SER A 777 54.52 -0.71 47.95
N ASP A 778 55.64 -1.39 48.22
CA ASP A 778 55.78 -2.85 48.09
C ASP A 778 54.73 -3.59 48.92
N ARG A 779 54.19 -3.01 50.01
CA ARG A 779 53.20 -3.58 50.90
C ARG A 779 51.84 -3.72 50.22
N ASN A 780 51.35 -2.70 49.56
CA ASN A 780 50.00 -2.68 48.97
C ASN A 780 50.02 -2.82 47.46
N GLY A 781 51.19 -2.69 46.80
CA GLY A 781 51.33 -2.80 45.35
C GLY A 781 50.75 -1.60 44.58
N SER A 782 50.64 -1.74 43.27
CA SER A 782 50.10 -0.69 42.38
C SER A 782 48.57 -0.58 42.54
N MET A 783 48.03 0.58 42.27
CA MET A 783 46.58 0.78 42.23
C MET A 783 45.99 0.11 40.96
N VAL A 784 44.95 -0.70 41.09
CA VAL A 784 44.36 -1.48 40.00
C VAL A 784 42.99 -0.94 39.57
N SER A 785 42.28 -0.29 40.52
CA SER A 785 40.96 0.28 40.21
C SER A 785 40.69 1.54 41.06
N ALA A 786 39.98 2.49 40.48
CA ALA A 786 39.32 3.57 41.17
C ALA A 786 37.90 3.74 40.63
N ALA A 787 36.92 3.81 41.51
CA ALA A 787 35.50 3.94 41.16
C ALA A 787 34.76 4.90 42.09
N LEU A 788 33.70 5.54 41.62
CA LEU A 788 32.75 6.27 42.46
C LEU A 788 31.76 5.27 43.03
N VAL A 789 31.54 5.34 44.35
CA VAL A 789 30.68 4.39 45.07
C VAL A 789 29.85 5.10 46.13
N GLU A 790 28.71 4.52 46.46
CA GLU A 790 27.86 4.82 47.60
C GLU A 790 28.11 3.79 48.72
N ASP A 791 27.68 4.10 49.94
CA ASP A 791 27.96 3.21 51.08
C ASP A 791 27.15 1.91 51.01
N GLU A 792 26.01 1.95 50.37
CA GLU A 792 25.10 0.82 50.11
C GLU A 792 25.56 -0.11 49.00
N ASP A 793 26.47 0.32 48.14
CA ASP A 793 26.96 -0.48 47.03
C ASP A 793 27.71 -1.75 47.48
N GLY A 794 27.67 -2.76 46.59
CA GLY A 794 28.54 -3.90 46.64
C GLY A 794 29.78 -3.71 45.76
N ILE A 795 30.85 -4.36 46.09
CA ILE A 795 32.04 -4.47 45.22
C ILE A 795 32.44 -5.91 45.00
N MET A 796 32.87 -6.22 43.79
CA MET A 796 33.48 -7.49 43.43
C MET A 796 34.99 -7.29 43.16
N LEU A 797 35.79 -7.95 43.90
CA LEU A 797 37.26 -7.95 43.78
C LEU A 797 37.73 -9.19 43.03
N ILE A 798 38.56 -9.05 42.03
CA ILE A 798 38.95 -10.07 41.10
C ILE A 798 40.50 -10.22 41.06
N SER A 799 40.97 -11.48 41.20
CA SER A 799 42.42 -11.79 41.11
C SER A 799 42.83 -12.20 39.69
N ASP A 800 44.12 -12.21 39.41
CA ASP A 800 44.74 -12.66 38.15
C ASP A 800 44.56 -14.20 37.88
N LYS A 801 44.24 -14.98 38.91
CA LYS A 801 43.90 -16.41 38.80
C LYS A 801 42.40 -16.71 38.83
N GLY A 802 41.56 -15.69 38.74
CA GLY A 802 40.08 -15.84 38.68
C GLY A 802 39.40 -15.97 40.05
N THR A 803 40.12 -15.81 41.18
CA THR A 803 39.46 -15.77 42.49
C THR A 803 38.68 -14.49 42.65
N MET A 804 37.40 -14.63 43.07
CA MET A 804 36.43 -13.52 43.26
C MET A 804 35.96 -13.42 44.69
N ILE A 805 35.85 -12.22 45.18
CA ILE A 805 35.27 -11.97 46.49
C ILE A 805 34.34 -10.74 46.39
N ARG A 806 33.09 -10.94 46.85
CA ARG A 806 32.11 -9.87 47.01
C ARG A 806 32.18 -9.37 48.45
N THR A 807 32.28 -8.01 48.59
CA THR A 807 32.18 -7.34 49.87
C THR A 807 31.37 -6.08 49.73
N SER A 808 30.82 -5.56 50.86
CA SER A 808 30.09 -4.30 50.88
C SER A 808 31.06 -3.11 50.96
N VAL A 809 30.75 -2.05 50.25
CA VAL A 809 31.45 -0.76 50.29
C VAL A 809 31.43 -0.17 51.73
N LEU A 810 30.38 -0.43 52.50
CA LEU A 810 30.25 -0.02 53.91
C LEU A 810 31.41 -0.53 54.79
N GLN A 811 31.99 -1.69 54.47
CA GLN A 811 33.13 -2.25 55.20
C GLN A 811 34.46 -1.58 54.88
N VAL A 812 34.52 -0.75 53.84
CA VAL A 812 35.74 -0.04 53.46
C VAL A 812 35.77 1.33 54.16
N PRO A 813 36.74 1.62 54.99
CA PRO A 813 36.79 2.89 55.73
C PRO A 813 37.09 4.08 54.85
N THR A 814 36.45 5.21 55.17
CA THR A 814 36.74 6.52 54.57
C THR A 814 38.02 7.10 55.20
N LEU A 815 39.03 7.26 54.41
CA LEU A 815 40.39 7.74 54.86
C LEU A 815 40.85 8.93 53.98
N SER A 816 41.77 9.71 54.56
CA SER A 816 42.39 10.79 53.79
C SER A 816 43.15 10.26 52.59
N ARG A 817 43.29 11.09 51.55
CA ARG A 817 43.90 10.72 50.27
C ARG A 817 45.35 10.18 50.35
N ASN A 818 46.20 10.67 51.33
CA ASN A 818 47.57 10.31 51.42
C ASN A 818 47.84 9.11 52.39
N THR A 819 47.04 8.07 52.28
CA THR A 819 47.21 6.83 53.08
C THR A 819 47.34 5.60 52.16
N GLN A 820 47.77 4.46 52.71
CA GLN A 820 47.89 3.20 51.94
C GLN A 820 46.61 2.39 51.89
N GLY A 821 45.57 2.81 52.57
CA GLY A 821 44.36 2.05 52.76
C GLY A 821 44.49 0.93 53.82
N VAL A 822 43.39 0.21 54.01
CA VAL A 822 43.33 -0.98 54.85
C VAL A 822 43.22 -2.23 53.98
N LYS A 823 43.56 -3.39 54.56
CA LYS A 823 43.39 -4.66 53.87
C LYS A 823 41.95 -5.03 53.79
N ILE A 824 41.40 -5.04 52.61
CA ILE A 824 40.00 -5.43 52.33
C ILE A 824 39.90 -6.94 52.08
N ILE A 825 40.94 -7.47 51.43
CA ILE A 825 41.03 -8.90 51.10
C ILE A 825 42.46 -9.37 51.25
N SER A 826 42.64 -10.63 51.58
CA SER A 826 43.94 -11.35 51.47
C SER A 826 43.91 -12.22 50.23
N PRO A 827 44.51 -11.82 49.09
CA PRO A 827 44.71 -12.71 47.97
C PRO A 827 45.49 -13.94 48.41
N LYS A 828 45.24 -15.12 47.80
CA LYS A 828 46.01 -16.32 48.05
C LYS A 828 47.49 -16.13 47.68
N ASP A 829 48.38 -16.95 48.23
CA ASP A 829 49.83 -16.80 47.92
C ASP A 829 50.10 -16.81 46.42
N GLY A 830 50.74 -15.71 45.96
CA GLY A 830 51.10 -15.48 44.58
C GLY A 830 49.94 -14.99 43.67
N GLU A 831 48.78 -14.61 44.23
CA GLU A 831 47.70 -13.95 43.49
C GLU A 831 47.76 -12.44 43.68
N LYS A 832 47.36 -11.69 42.64
CA LYS A 832 47.22 -10.26 42.67
C LYS A 832 45.85 -9.83 42.20
N LEU A 833 45.25 -8.80 42.80
CA LEU A 833 44.01 -8.24 42.28
C LEU A 833 44.32 -7.50 40.97
N ILE A 834 43.44 -7.67 40.00
CA ILE A 834 43.55 -7.03 38.69
C ILE A 834 42.44 -6.07 38.43
N GLU A 835 41.29 -6.20 39.14
CA GLU A 835 40.11 -5.40 38.91
C GLU A 835 39.20 -5.34 40.15
N CYS A 836 38.40 -4.24 40.23
CA CYS A 836 37.31 -4.08 41.16
C CYS A 836 36.13 -3.50 40.38
N VAL A 837 35.00 -4.22 40.45
CA VAL A 837 33.73 -3.83 39.81
C VAL A 837 32.75 -3.41 40.91
N THR A 838 32.10 -2.29 40.74
CA THR A 838 31.00 -1.82 41.61
C THR A 838 29.68 -2.51 41.21
N ILE A 839 28.90 -2.93 42.19
CA ILE A 839 27.55 -3.50 42.02
C ILE A 839 26.63 -2.52 42.74
N PRO A 840 25.85 -1.72 42.00
CA PRO A 840 24.89 -0.79 42.57
C PRO A 840 23.88 -1.53 43.43
N ASN A 841 23.38 -0.87 44.48
CA ASN A 841 22.27 -1.41 45.28
C ASN A 841 20.95 -1.27 44.49
N GLU A 842 20.13 -2.29 44.45
CA GLU A 842 18.92 -2.35 43.63
C GLU A 842 17.76 -1.50 44.18
N GLU A 843 17.94 -0.74 45.27
CA GLU A 843 16.85 0.01 45.93
C GLU A 843 16.54 1.42 45.32
N ASP A 844 17.33 1.96 44.36
CA ASP A 844 17.18 3.33 43.85
C ASP A 844 16.69 3.44 42.39
N GLN A 845 15.71 2.60 41.96
CA GLN A 845 15.02 2.79 40.66
C GLN A 845 13.49 2.79 40.84
N GLU A 846 12.99 3.58 41.82
CA GLU A 846 11.64 4.13 41.80
C GLU A 846 11.78 5.67 41.71
N ASP A 847 11.75 6.20 40.45
CA ASP A 847 11.15 7.52 40.16
C ASP A 847 10.96 7.63 38.63
#